data_1634566925c57d04e08b6be5cce34d61
#
_entry.id   1634566925c57d04e08b6be5cce34d61
#
_cell.length_a   1.000
_cell.length_b   1.000
_cell.length_c   1.000
_cell.angle_alpha   90.00
_cell.angle_beta   90.00
_cell.angle_gamma   90.00
#
_symmetry.space_group_name_H-M   'P 1'
#
loop_
_entity.id
_entity.type
_entity.pdbx_description
1 polymer ?
#
loop_
_entity_poly.entity_id
_entity_poly.type
_entity_poly.pdbx_seq_one_letter_code
_entity_poly.pdbx_strand_id
1 'polypeptide(L)'
;MSITYAQLDHLNLSRLDHAITAWRAVVRKMREIDDSHGPKAQKPFEAAGWTTTGAGPDTAAMAHKQIKDAGHEADSALKQARAIEKVLTEARDSLKAQQKRLHDYVQETSAGGKVRISNQGTVTFTDSVADDPELQGQPGFGQAVAAEQRRIDEIEGEIRKILQTVTEVDDSAAAALRYNVGNDKHGFNEHATGSTEKAEDRYDAARAVQLAQKGEDMSNSELKEFNSLLKEHKKDPEFSERFATRMGGRGTLEFWEGMGLHDEPAPEGARKELLEQTRSQLGATIGTATQSDSKAMQDWKNDVIAAGPYALDHDLNKPRGFQVMSDLMNSGRYDSAFLKDYGNALISYEKDATKNGDSLSDEYLGKVIPGSGLDGGDIDLTNDWGTDPMAGYMNALGHNHEASTEFFSNKSNFDYAMGGEGVKGARDWPEDAYPQYDSGKSRGYDALGHALESATTGSDYGAAKPELHRGEDERAVMQRVMERYGNPEMELMDKQTGISDSMGRMGAAYIDDLNYSISGLDASDQRQRGMEELFGAKDENRIEPVTAQQFVRELGNDETSHGIMSQAQQAFTTSRIQAHEGTAEAYRAAEWGMTMHGALDEARAEQIGREYREGDEDYNHELAKSAAWKQAGVSVAVGGATTGVEAAATILAPQAAPFVIPIAEAAGTAVETGLGNEIADSLKESERDSTGKAINSIDGFDYEAKGLARTGIDNYMNSHGVEGPSRDARNTALDAAYARGGRITDTDNSR
;
A
#
# COMPACT_ATOMS: atom_id res chain seq x y z
N MET A 1 8.12 23.51 19.52
CA MET A 1 9.43 24.23 19.33
C MET A 1 10.54 23.22 19.45
N SER A 2 11.46 23.13 18.48
CA SER A 2 12.56 22.15 18.57
C SER A 2 13.51 22.51 19.74
N ILE A 3 13.81 21.51 20.54
CA ILE A 3 14.77 21.62 21.65
C ILE A 3 16.18 21.61 21.08
N THR A 4 17.01 22.58 21.49
CA THR A 4 18.39 22.71 21.03
C THR A 4 19.34 21.86 21.89
N TYR A 5 20.56 21.60 21.34
CA TYR A 5 21.61 20.89 22.06
C TYR A 5 21.89 21.51 23.44
N ALA A 6 22.12 22.82 23.49
CA ALA A 6 22.40 23.52 24.75
C ALA A 6 21.26 23.44 25.77
N GLN A 7 20.01 23.45 25.29
CA GLN A 7 18.84 23.31 26.16
C GLN A 7 18.78 21.91 26.79
N LEU A 8 19.08 20.87 26.05
CA LEU A 8 19.07 19.51 26.56
C LEU A 8 20.30 19.25 27.45
N ASP A 9 21.49 19.68 27.01
CA ASP A 9 22.72 19.51 27.79
C ASP A 9 22.63 20.12 29.18
N HIS A 10 22.06 21.33 29.30
CA HIS A 10 21.87 22.04 30.56
C HIS A 10 20.46 21.91 31.15
N LEU A 11 19.66 20.95 30.71
CA LEU A 11 18.28 20.79 31.15
C LEU A 11 18.20 20.58 32.66
N ASN A 12 17.45 21.47 33.35
CA ASN A 12 17.20 21.40 34.77
C ASN A 12 15.76 20.99 35.07
N LEU A 13 15.58 19.76 35.50
CA LEU A 13 14.28 19.16 35.77
C LEU A 13 13.71 19.47 37.15
N SER A 14 14.37 20.29 37.99
CA SER A 14 13.91 20.54 39.39
C SER A 14 12.51 21.17 39.47
N ARG A 15 12.13 22.02 38.50
CA ARG A 15 10.78 22.59 38.46
C ARG A 15 9.73 21.52 38.18
N LEU A 16 10.06 20.57 37.30
CA LEU A 16 9.18 19.45 36.95
C LEU A 16 9.06 18.48 38.16
N ASP A 17 10.15 18.20 38.86
CA ASP A 17 10.14 17.40 40.10
C ASP A 17 9.27 18.05 41.19
N HIS A 18 9.33 19.39 41.34
CA HIS A 18 8.45 20.13 42.24
C HIS A 18 6.99 20.02 41.83
N ALA A 19 6.67 20.15 40.54
CA ALA A 19 5.31 20.01 40.02
C ALA A 19 4.77 18.60 40.28
N ILE A 20 5.55 17.55 40.03
CA ILE A 20 5.19 16.15 40.29
C ILE A 20 4.90 15.96 41.80
N THR A 21 5.75 16.50 42.67
CA THR A 21 5.55 16.42 44.13
C THR A 21 4.26 17.11 44.56
N ALA A 22 3.95 18.28 43.99
CA ALA A 22 2.70 19.00 44.26
C ALA A 22 1.49 18.18 43.78
N TRP A 23 1.52 17.61 42.59
CA TRP A 23 0.43 16.79 42.06
C TRP A 23 0.22 15.51 42.85
N ARG A 24 1.29 14.85 43.35
CA ARG A 24 1.20 13.72 44.29
C ARG A 24 0.46 14.09 45.58
N ALA A 25 0.65 15.32 46.05
CA ALA A 25 -0.10 15.81 47.22
C ALA A 25 -1.58 16.04 46.87
N VAL A 26 -1.88 16.56 45.67
CA VAL A 26 -3.26 16.69 45.17
C VAL A 26 -3.93 15.33 45.04
N VAL A 27 -3.28 14.35 44.43
CA VAL A 27 -3.79 12.97 44.30
C VAL A 27 -4.13 12.35 45.64
N ARG A 28 -3.28 12.54 46.67
CA ARG A 28 -3.60 12.05 48.04
C ARG A 28 -4.87 12.70 48.59
N LYS A 29 -5.00 14.01 48.46
CA LYS A 29 -6.20 14.72 48.95
C LYS A 29 -7.47 14.34 48.21
N MET A 30 -7.41 14.19 46.88
CA MET A 30 -8.55 13.76 46.08
C MET A 30 -8.96 12.33 46.42
N ARG A 31 -8.00 11.43 46.67
CA ARG A 31 -8.26 10.06 47.17
C ARG A 31 -8.98 10.09 48.52
N GLU A 32 -8.52 10.92 49.47
CA GLU A 32 -9.17 11.06 50.76
C GLU A 32 -10.64 11.55 50.65
N ILE A 33 -10.91 12.43 49.70
CA ILE A 33 -12.27 12.91 49.41
C ILE A 33 -13.10 11.79 48.81
N ASP A 34 -12.62 11.13 47.79
CA ASP A 34 -13.31 10.05 47.10
C ASP A 34 -13.60 8.88 48.05
N ASP A 35 -12.58 8.38 48.78
CA ASP A 35 -12.73 7.33 49.81
C ASP A 35 -13.72 7.70 50.91
N SER A 36 -13.87 8.98 51.23
CA SER A 36 -14.75 9.44 52.29
C SER A 36 -16.19 9.70 51.86
N HIS A 37 -16.45 9.90 50.59
CA HIS A 37 -17.77 10.25 50.05
C HIS A 37 -18.81 9.16 50.37
N GLY A 38 -18.53 7.89 50.03
CA GLY A 38 -19.43 6.77 50.30
C GLY A 38 -19.78 6.63 51.81
N PRO A 39 -18.77 6.47 52.72
CA PRO A 39 -19.00 6.28 54.15
C PRO A 39 -19.59 7.52 54.85
N LYS A 40 -19.20 8.75 54.46
CA LYS A 40 -19.54 9.97 55.20
C LYS A 40 -20.71 10.78 54.65
N ALA A 41 -21.04 10.57 53.38
CA ALA A 41 -22.15 11.29 52.73
C ALA A 41 -23.23 10.32 52.22
N GLN A 42 -22.92 9.41 51.32
CA GLN A 42 -23.93 8.58 50.66
C GLN A 42 -24.63 7.61 51.60
N LYS A 43 -23.87 6.78 52.35
CA LYS A 43 -24.44 5.77 53.27
C LYS A 43 -25.28 6.38 54.42
N PRO A 44 -24.85 7.46 55.11
CA PRO A 44 -25.69 8.11 56.08
C PRO A 44 -26.97 8.70 55.53
N PHE A 45 -26.91 9.25 54.29
CA PHE A 45 -28.08 9.80 53.62
C PHE A 45 -29.08 8.69 53.23
N GLU A 46 -28.60 7.58 52.67
CA GLU A 46 -29.42 6.40 52.36
C GLU A 46 -30.06 5.80 53.62
N ALA A 47 -29.26 5.70 54.73
CA ALA A 47 -29.75 5.19 56.00
C ALA A 47 -30.80 6.09 56.66
N ALA A 48 -30.82 7.38 56.37
CA ALA A 48 -31.83 8.31 56.89
C ALA A 48 -33.22 8.05 56.28
N GLY A 49 -33.33 7.29 55.18
CA GLY A 49 -34.61 6.89 54.61
C GLY A 49 -35.49 8.04 54.15
N TRP A 50 -34.89 9.18 53.77
CA TRP A 50 -35.65 10.37 53.38
C TRP A 50 -36.39 10.13 52.07
N THR A 51 -37.72 10.30 52.16
CA THR A 51 -38.64 10.22 51.01
C THR A 51 -39.50 11.47 50.95
N THR A 52 -39.82 11.95 49.73
CA THR A 52 -40.72 13.09 49.56
C THR A 52 -42.17 12.61 49.70
N THR A 53 -42.91 13.24 50.63
CA THR A 53 -44.35 12.98 50.81
C THR A 53 -45.12 14.22 50.39
N GLY A 54 -45.87 14.17 49.29
CA GLY A 54 -46.71 15.28 48.83
C GLY A 54 -46.69 15.51 47.31
N ALA A 55 -47.52 16.41 46.80
CA ALA A 55 -47.67 16.73 45.37
C ALA A 55 -46.65 17.75 44.83
N GLY A 56 -45.62 18.07 45.61
CA GLY A 56 -44.53 19.00 45.18
C GLY A 56 -43.35 18.33 44.46
N PRO A 57 -42.31 19.09 44.07
CA PRO A 57 -41.10 18.56 43.50
C PRO A 57 -40.49 17.48 44.39
N ASP A 58 -40.00 16.37 43.80
CA ASP A 58 -39.38 15.28 44.55
C ASP A 58 -37.98 15.72 45.07
N THR A 59 -37.96 16.41 46.22
CA THR A 59 -36.73 16.93 46.83
C THR A 59 -35.83 15.83 47.35
N ALA A 60 -36.35 14.64 47.71
CA ALA A 60 -35.53 13.50 48.09
C ALA A 60 -34.78 12.92 46.89
N ALA A 61 -35.46 12.75 45.76
CA ALA A 61 -34.81 12.32 44.51
C ALA A 61 -33.75 13.32 44.05
N MET A 62 -34.03 14.62 44.12
CA MET A 62 -33.05 15.66 43.80
C MET A 62 -31.81 15.59 44.70
N ALA A 63 -31.97 15.39 46.00
CA ALA A 63 -30.87 15.29 46.94
C ALA A 63 -30.05 14.00 46.72
N HIS A 64 -30.72 12.85 46.46
CA HIS A 64 -30.03 11.61 46.05
C HIS A 64 -29.19 11.82 44.80
N LYS A 65 -29.74 12.48 43.78
CA LYS A 65 -29.03 12.81 42.55
C LYS A 65 -27.80 13.67 42.83
N GLN A 66 -27.94 14.75 43.62
CA GLN A 66 -26.83 15.65 43.97
C GLN A 66 -25.70 14.93 44.73
N ILE A 67 -26.01 14.04 45.65
CA ILE A 67 -25.01 13.26 46.38
C ILE A 67 -24.30 12.29 45.43
N LYS A 68 -25.03 11.64 44.54
CA LYS A 68 -24.44 10.75 43.54
C LYS A 68 -23.55 11.53 42.56
N ASP A 69 -24.02 12.67 42.05
CA ASP A 69 -23.26 13.54 41.17
C ASP A 69 -21.96 14.03 41.83
N ALA A 70 -22.00 14.41 43.12
CA ALA A 70 -20.80 14.78 43.88
C ALA A 70 -19.79 13.62 44.05
N GLY A 71 -20.26 12.36 44.14
CA GLY A 71 -19.41 11.20 44.14
C GLY A 71 -18.71 10.98 42.81
N HIS A 72 -19.44 11.10 41.70
CA HIS A 72 -18.86 11.03 40.37
C HIS A 72 -17.84 12.13 40.13
N GLU A 73 -18.11 13.36 40.61
CA GLU A 73 -17.19 14.48 40.49
C GLU A 73 -15.90 14.26 41.29
N ALA A 74 -16.00 13.66 42.49
CA ALA A 74 -14.83 13.30 43.29
C ALA A 74 -13.97 12.23 42.64
N ASP A 75 -14.57 11.18 42.03
CA ASP A 75 -13.86 10.16 41.25
C ASP A 75 -13.19 10.77 40.03
N SER A 76 -13.89 11.61 39.27
CA SER A 76 -13.36 12.31 38.12
C SER A 76 -12.18 13.22 38.47
N ALA A 77 -12.26 13.95 39.60
CA ALA A 77 -11.17 14.76 40.13
C ALA A 77 -9.93 13.94 40.46
N LEU A 78 -10.13 12.79 41.12
CA LEU A 78 -9.04 11.86 41.44
C LEU A 78 -8.39 11.26 40.17
N LYS A 79 -9.22 10.88 39.22
CA LYS A 79 -8.77 10.33 37.94
C LYS A 79 -7.95 11.35 37.16
N GLN A 80 -8.43 12.58 37.03
CA GLN A 80 -7.73 13.69 36.39
C GLN A 80 -6.38 13.99 37.07
N ALA A 81 -6.38 14.10 38.38
CA ALA A 81 -5.18 14.40 39.16
C ALA A 81 -4.09 13.28 38.98
N ARG A 82 -4.50 12.02 38.99
CA ARG A 82 -3.62 10.87 38.73
C ARG A 82 -3.06 10.89 37.31
N ALA A 83 -3.90 11.22 36.34
CA ALA A 83 -3.50 11.28 34.94
C ALA A 83 -2.43 12.37 34.74
N ILE A 84 -2.64 13.57 35.27
CA ILE A 84 -1.66 14.67 35.19
C ILE A 84 -0.35 14.30 35.89
N GLU A 85 -0.40 13.74 37.12
CA GLU A 85 0.80 13.32 37.85
C GLU A 85 1.61 12.28 37.08
N LYS A 86 0.92 11.33 36.43
CA LYS A 86 1.58 10.27 35.67
C LYS A 86 2.24 10.81 34.42
N VAL A 87 1.55 11.63 33.61
CA VAL A 87 2.13 12.27 32.40
C VAL A 87 3.37 13.09 32.76
N LEU A 88 3.31 13.92 33.81
CA LEU A 88 4.47 14.69 34.27
C LEU A 88 5.64 13.80 34.69
N THR A 89 5.36 12.65 35.34
CA THR A 89 6.38 11.71 35.76
C THR A 89 7.03 11.03 34.57
N GLU A 90 6.25 10.55 33.60
CA GLU A 90 6.74 9.91 32.38
C GLU A 90 7.58 10.88 31.52
N ALA A 91 7.11 12.10 31.34
CA ALA A 91 7.86 13.15 30.62
C ALA A 91 9.22 13.42 31.28
N ARG A 92 9.21 13.59 32.63
CA ARG A 92 10.43 13.82 33.40
C ARG A 92 11.44 12.68 33.23
N ASP A 93 10.96 11.42 33.31
CA ASP A 93 11.84 10.26 33.22
C ASP A 93 12.41 10.10 31.81
N SER A 94 11.61 10.33 30.78
CA SER A 94 12.03 10.32 29.39
C SER A 94 13.05 11.43 29.08
N LEU A 95 12.78 12.67 29.48
CA LEU A 95 13.71 13.80 29.29
C LEU A 95 15.05 13.53 29.98
N LYS A 96 15.03 13.00 31.21
CA LYS A 96 16.25 12.62 31.95
C LYS A 96 17.03 11.52 31.25
N ALA A 97 16.33 10.53 30.69
CA ALA A 97 16.96 9.43 29.96
C ALA A 97 17.68 9.94 28.68
N GLN A 98 17.01 10.84 27.92
CA GLN A 98 17.60 11.41 26.71
C GLN A 98 18.76 12.35 27.03
N GLN A 99 18.70 13.15 28.10
CA GLN A 99 19.83 13.97 28.56
C GLN A 99 21.03 13.08 28.90
N LYS A 100 20.81 12.00 29.64
CA LYS A 100 21.86 11.03 29.95
C LYS A 100 22.43 10.40 28.68
N ARG A 101 21.58 9.99 27.74
CA ARG A 101 22.01 9.43 26.45
C ARG A 101 22.90 10.41 25.67
N LEU A 102 22.53 11.70 25.63
CA LEU A 102 23.34 12.73 25.02
C LEU A 102 24.73 12.84 25.70
N HIS A 103 24.77 12.91 27.04
CA HIS A 103 26.02 13.00 27.79
C HIS A 103 26.91 11.76 27.58
N ASP A 104 26.34 10.56 27.68
CA ASP A 104 27.06 9.31 27.47
C ASP A 104 27.66 9.28 26.03
N TYR A 105 26.87 9.62 25.02
CA TYR A 105 27.29 9.64 23.61
C TYR A 105 28.39 10.67 23.33
N VAL A 106 28.24 11.87 23.87
CA VAL A 106 29.26 12.94 23.74
C VAL A 106 30.56 12.53 24.45
N GLN A 107 30.47 11.94 25.64
CA GLN A 107 31.63 11.45 26.36
C GLN A 107 32.35 10.33 25.61
N GLU A 108 31.61 9.35 25.09
CA GLU A 108 32.17 8.24 24.32
C GLU A 108 32.85 8.74 23.03
N THR A 109 32.18 9.60 22.29
CA THR A 109 32.65 10.12 21.01
C THR A 109 33.90 11.05 21.19
N SER A 110 33.95 11.79 22.29
CA SER A 110 35.07 12.69 22.60
C SER A 110 36.20 11.97 23.36
N ALA A 111 36.02 10.70 23.76
CA ALA A 111 37.04 9.92 24.44
C ALA A 111 38.28 9.71 23.54
N GLY A 112 39.40 10.25 23.93
CA GLY A 112 40.62 10.21 23.12
C GLY A 112 41.01 11.55 22.49
N GLY A 113 40.21 12.60 22.70
CA GLY A 113 40.55 14.00 22.40
C GLY A 113 40.62 14.37 20.92
N LYS A 114 40.22 13.46 20.02
CA LYS A 114 40.22 13.69 18.58
C LYS A 114 38.98 14.44 18.08
N VAL A 115 37.88 14.34 18.77
CA VAL A 115 36.59 14.95 18.41
C VAL A 115 36.21 15.98 19.47
N ARG A 116 35.80 17.16 19.04
CA ARG A 116 35.22 18.21 19.90
C ARG A 116 33.79 18.49 19.45
N ILE A 117 32.91 18.59 20.43
CA ILE A 117 31.50 18.96 20.21
C ILE A 117 31.28 20.30 20.91
N SER A 118 30.82 21.28 20.14
CA SER A 118 30.57 22.64 20.67
C SER A 118 29.25 22.65 21.48
N ASN A 119 29.05 23.72 22.25
CA ASN A 119 27.78 23.97 22.96
C ASN A 119 26.58 24.13 22.05
N GLN A 120 26.76 24.22 20.74
CA GLN A 120 25.69 24.20 19.74
C GLN A 120 25.49 22.82 19.10
N GLY A 121 26.30 21.81 19.47
CA GLY A 121 26.23 20.46 18.90
C GLY A 121 27.04 20.32 17.60
N THR A 122 27.83 21.34 17.21
CA THR A 122 28.70 21.25 16.04
C THR A 122 29.93 20.41 16.34
N VAL A 123 30.23 19.48 15.46
CA VAL A 123 31.30 18.49 15.59
C VAL A 123 32.52 18.95 14.81
N THR A 124 33.72 18.91 15.42
CA THR A 124 35.00 19.21 14.78
C THR A 124 36.04 18.21 15.21
N PHE A 125 37.03 17.94 14.35
CA PHE A 125 38.21 17.16 14.74
C PHE A 125 39.33 18.11 15.24
N THR A 126 40.04 17.68 16.25
CA THR A 126 41.13 18.46 16.84
C THR A 126 42.34 18.59 15.88
N ASP A 127 42.61 17.48 15.16
CA ASP A 127 43.64 17.38 14.16
C ASP A 127 42.98 16.99 12.84
N SER A 128 42.26 17.94 12.21
CA SER A 128 41.53 17.68 10.97
C SER A 128 42.50 17.36 9.83
N VAL A 129 42.21 16.27 9.10
CA VAL A 129 42.95 15.88 7.89
C VAL A 129 42.90 16.99 6.84
N ALA A 130 41.81 17.75 6.78
CA ALA A 130 41.65 18.85 5.82
C ALA A 130 42.62 20.01 6.09
N ASP A 131 43.03 20.22 7.34
CA ASP A 131 43.88 21.31 7.78
C ASP A 131 45.39 20.93 7.89
N ASP A 132 45.71 19.64 7.61
CA ASP A 132 47.10 19.15 7.68
C ASP A 132 47.89 19.43 6.40
N PRO A 133 48.87 20.37 6.43
CA PRO A 133 49.66 20.74 5.24
C PRO A 133 50.54 19.60 4.71
N GLU A 134 50.92 18.62 5.55
CA GLU A 134 51.78 17.51 5.14
C GLU A 134 51.03 16.45 4.36
N LEU A 135 49.71 16.36 4.56
CA LEU A 135 48.85 15.45 3.86
C LEU A 135 48.27 16.02 2.56
N GLN A 136 48.24 17.35 2.43
CA GLN A 136 47.75 18.02 1.23
C GLN A 136 48.60 17.65 0.01
N GLY A 137 47.94 17.08 -1.02
CA GLY A 137 48.60 16.65 -2.25
C GLY A 137 49.12 15.22 -2.25
N GLN A 138 48.99 14.47 -1.15
CA GLN A 138 49.31 13.03 -1.13
C GLN A 138 48.19 12.19 -1.78
N PRO A 139 48.55 11.02 -2.39
CA PRO A 139 47.57 10.09 -2.88
C PRO A 139 46.64 9.64 -1.73
N GLY A 140 45.30 9.75 -1.93
CA GLY A 140 44.30 9.39 -0.91
C GLY A 140 43.85 10.54 0.01
N PHE A 141 44.39 11.72 -0.09
CA PHE A 141 44.00 12.90 0.72
C PHE A 141 42.50 13.17 0.63
N GLY A 142 41.93 13.22 -0.59
CA GLY A 142 40.48 13.42 -0.78
C GLY A 142 39.60 12.33 -0.15
N GLN A 143 40.05 11.08 -0.15
CA GLN A 143 39.35 9.98 0.51
C GLN A 143 39.39 10.09 2.04
N ALA A 144 40.51 10.53 2.59
CA ALA A 144 40.67 10.75 4.03
C ALA A 144 39.78 11.90 4.54
N VAL A 145 39.76 13.04 3.81
CA VAL A 145 38.85 14.17 4.09
C VAL A 145 37.37 13.73 4.01
N ALA A 146 36.99 12.97 2.98
CA ALA A 146 35.65 12.46 2.84
C ALA A 146 35.27 11.45 3.96
N ALA A 147 36.24 10.68 4.47
CA ALA A 147 36.00 9.78 5.60
C ALA A 147 35.79 10.54 6.92
N GLU A 148 36.55 11.60 7.14
CA GLU A 148 36.40 12.51 8.28
C GLU A 148 35.04 13.21 8.25
N GLN A 149 34.62 13.72 7.08
CA GLN A 149 33.32 14.36 6.91
C GLN A 149 32.17 13.39 7.19
N ARG A 150 32.24 12.17 6.66
CA ARG A 150 31.21 11.14 6.99
C ARG A 150 31.11 10.88 8.49
N ARG A 151 32.24 10.88 9.19
CA ARG A 151 32.21 10.68 10.64
C ARG A 151 31.61 11.86 11.40
N ILE A 152 31.82 13.09 10.93
CA ILE A 152 31.14 14.29 11.44
C ILE A 152 29.64 14.15 11.23
N ASP A 153 29.20 13.81 10.01
CA ASP A 153 27.81 13.69 9.64
C ASP A 153 27.10 12.60 10.46
N GLU A 154 27.76 11.47 10.74
CA GLU A 154 27.24 10.40 11.61
C GLU A 154 27.03 10.90 13.05
N ILE A 155 28.00 11.61 13.63
CA ILE A 155 27.92 12.10 15.00
C ILE A 155 26.82 13.17 15.11
N GLU A 156 26.81 14.14 14.20
CA GLU A 156 25.75 15.16 14.17
C GLU A 156 24.37 14.56 13.89
N GLY A 157 24.31 13.51 13.07
CA GLY A 157 23.10 12.75 12.79
C GLY A 157 22.53 12.10 14.05
N GLU A 158 23.36 11.47 14.88
CA GLU A 158 22.91 10.84 16.13
C GLU A 158 22.49 11.88 17.20
N ILE A 159 23.25 12.98 17.33
CA ILE A 159 22.84 14.10 18.19
C ILE A 159 21.48 14.65 17.74
N ARG A 160 21.26 14.83 16.45
CA ARG A 160 20.00 15.33 15.88
C ARG A 160 18.83 14.39 16.19
N LYS A 161 19.02 13.08 16.11
CA LYS A 161 18.00 12.09 16.50
C LYS A 161 17.63 12.18 17.98
N ILE A 162 18.63 12.36 18.88
CA ILE A 162 18.37 12.54 20.31
C ILE A 162 17.54 13.81 20.54
N LEU A 163 17.90 14.94 19.90
CA LEU A 163 17.18 16.21 20.04
C LEU A 163 15.75 16.12 19.47
N GLN A 164 15.56 15.40 18.37
CA GLN A 164 14.23 15.13 17.82
C GLN A 164 13.38 14.35 18.80
N THR A 165 13.89 13.24 19.35
CA THR A 165 13.16 12.44 20.36
C THR A 165 12.77 13.27 21.59
N VAL A 166 13.64 14.19 22.02
CA VAL A 166 13.34 15.08 23.16
C VAL A 166 12.21 16.07 22.83
N THR A 167 12.22 16.59 21.60
CA THR A 167 11.18 17.49 21.12
C THR A 167 9.81 16.74 21.05
N GLU A 168 9.80 15.53 20.55
CA GLU A 168 8.63 14.67 20.52
C GLU A 168 8.09 14.39 21.92
N VAL A 169 8.94 14.04 22.87
CA VAL A 169 8.53 13.82 24.29
C VAL A 169 7.91 15.08 24.92
N ASP A 170 8.47 16.26 24.66
CA ASP A 170 7.93 17.54 25.21
C ASP A 170 6.57 17.86 24.58
N ASP A 171 6.43 17.72 23.27
CA ASP A 171 5.21 18.03 22.52
C ASP A 171 4.09 17.03 22.92
N SER A 172 4.37 15.72 22.98
CA SER A 172 3.43 14.69 23.44
C SER A 172 2.95 14.90 24.87
N ALA A 173 3.88 15.22 25.77
CA ALA A 173 3.51 15.53 27.16
C ALA A 173 2.65 16.78 27.26
N ALA A 174 2.94 17.82 26.47
CA ALA A 174 2.15 19.04 26.43
C ALA A 174 0.73 18.80 25.91
N ALA A 175 0.57 18.00 24.84
CA ALA A 175 -0.72 17.59 24.30
C ALA A 175 -1.53 16.79 25.33
N ALA A 176 -0.90 15.77 25.94
CA ALA A 176 -1.52 14.95 26.98
C ALA A 176 -1.97 15.75 28.21
N LEU A 177 -1.17 16.74 28.64
CA LEU A 177 -1.55 17.61 29.76
C LEU A 177 -2.74 18.50 29.39
N ARG A 178 -2.76 19.09 28.18
CA ARG A 178 -3.89 19.89 27.70
C ARG A 178 -5.17 19.05 27.64
N TYR A 179 -5.11 17.83 27.12
CA TYR A 179 -6.26 16.93 27.13
C TYR A 179 -6.74 16.62 28.53
N ASN A 180 -5.84 16.24 29.44
CA ASN A 180 -6.18 15.85 30.79
C ASN A 180 -6.73 17.02 31.62
N VAL A 181 -6.24 18.23 31.40
CA VAL A 181 -6.83 19.45 32.06
C VAL A 181 -8.25 19.70 31.55
N GLY A 182 -8.53 19.45 30.28
CA GLY A 182 -9.84 19.71 29.68
C GLY A 182 -10.14 21.21 29.53
N ASN A 183 -11.29 21.51 28.93
CA ASN A 183 -11.74 22.87 28.67
C ASN A 183 -12.90 23.31 29.61
N ASP A 184 -13.44 22.38 30.42
CA ASP A 184 -14.50 22.70 31.36
C ASP A 184 -13.95 23.47 32.57
N LYS A 185 -14.48 24.65 32.79
CA LYS A 185 -14.09 25.50 33.93
C LYS A 185 -14.84 25.18 35.22
N HIS A 186 -15.83 24.29 35.14
CA HIS A 186 -16.77 24.00 36.22
C HIS A 186 -16.81 22.54 36.66
N GLY A 187 -16.13 21.63 35.93
CA GLY A 187 -16.08 20.23 36.21
C GLY A 187 -14.68 19.63 36.04
N PHE A 188 -14.54 18.38 36.41
CA PHE A 188 -13.31 17.61 36.18
C PHE A 188 -13.43 16.72 34.94
N ASN A 189 -12.30 16.44 34.27
CA ASN A 189 -12.29 15.62 33.08
C ASN A 189 -12.45 14.13 33.44
N GLU A 190 -13.66 13.59 33.30
CA GLU A 190 -13.98 12.17 33.55
C GLU A 190 -13.27 11.21 32.58
N HIS A 191 -12.81 11.73 31.43
CA HIS A 191 -12.11 10.99 30.40
C HIS A 191 -10.57 11.10 30.51
N ALA A 192 -10.06 11.74 31.57
CA ALA A 192 -8.62 11.85 31.79
C ALA A 192 -7.94 10.48 31.82
N THR A 193 -6.76 10.38 31.21
CA THR A 193 -5.99 9.14 31.11
C THR A 193 -4.54 9.38 31.50
N GLY A 194 -3.97 8.42 32.23
CA GLY A 194 -2.54 8.42 32.58
C GLY A 194 -1.63 7.88 31.48
N SER A 195 -2.14 7.46 30.31
CA SER A 195 -1.33 7.18 29.14
C SER A 195 -1.08 8.49 28.39
N THR A 196 0.19 8.84 28.22
CA THR A 196 0.59 10.03 27.47
C THR A 196 0.15 9.89 26.02
N GLU A 197 0.43 8.76 25.37
CA GLU A 197 0.02 8.42 24.01
C GLU A 197 -1.49 8.59 23.82
N LYS A 198 -2.32 7.89 24.60
CA LYS A 198 -3.79 8.01 24.47
C LYS A 198 -4.33 9.42 24.74
N ALA A 199 -3.69 10.20 25.60
CA ALA A 199 -4.12 11.57 25.84
C ALA A 199 -3.73 12.49 24.68
N GLU A 200 -2.60 12.26 24.08
CA GLU A 200 -2.11 12.91 22.86
C GLU A 200 -3.04 12.63 21.70
N ASP A 201 -3.29 11.35 21.37
CA ASP A 201 -4.19 10.93 20.28
C ASP A 201 -5.56 11.60 20.38
N ARG A 202 -6.09 11.68 21.63
CA ARG A 202 -7.37 12.33 21.90
C ARG A 202 -7.34 13.84 21.74
N TYR A 203 -6.24 14.47 22.11
CA TYR A 203 -6.04 15.90 21.91
C TYR A 203 -5.88 16.22 20.42
N ASP A 204 -5.05 15.46 19.72
CA ASP A 204 -4.74 15.68 18.32
C ASP A 204 -5.93 15.33 17.41
N ALA A 205 -6.70 14.28 17.73
CA ALA A 205 -7.97 14.02 17.06
C ALA A 205 -8.96 15.19 17.23
N ALA A 206 -9.05 15.77 18.44
CA ALA A 206 -9.90 16.93 18.67
C ALA A 206 -9.40 18.17 17.92
N ARG A 207 -8.07 18.34 17.80
CA ARG A 207 -7.45 19.43 17.03
C ARG A 207 -7.67 19.25 15.54
N ALA A 208 -7.51 18.03 15.01
CA ALA A 208 -7.80 17.71 13.61
C ALA A 208 -9.27 18.00 13.26
N VAL A 209 -10.23 17.60 14.11
CA VAL A 209 -11.66 17.94 13.94
C VAL A 209 -11.89 19.45 13.93
N GLN A 210 -11.23 20.19 14.83
CA GLN A 210 -11.35 21.65 14.91
C GLN A 210 -10.85 22.34 13.63
N LEU A 211 -9.77 21.82 13.03
CA LEU A 211 -9.27 22.29 11.75
C LEU A 211 -10.23 21.92 10.62
N ALA A 212 -10.69 20.67 10.57
CA ALA A 212 -11.63 20.20 9.56
C ALA A 212 -12.95 21.00 9.56
N GLN A 213 -13.44 21.44 10.72
CA GLN A 213 -14.63 22.30 10.84
C GLN A 213 -14.51 23.67 10.17
N LYS A 214 -13.29 24.10 9.83
CA LYS A 214 -13.08 25.33 9.05
C LYS A 214 -13.35 25.15 7.55
N GLY A 215 -13.29 23.90 7.06
CA GLY A 215 -13.50 23.61 5.64
C GLY A 215 -12.57 24.42 4.73
N GLU A 216 -13.12 25.00 3.70
CA GLU A 216 -12.42 25.85 2.71
C GLU A 216 -11.71 27.06 3.29
N ASP A 217 -12.18 27.59 4.42
CA ASP A 217 -11.56 28.71 5.16
C ASP A 217 -10.21 28.35 5.80
N MET A 218 -9.79 27.09 5.73
CA MET A 218 -8.51 26.64 6.26
C MET A 218 -7.35 27.24 5.46
N SER A 219 -6.51 28.02 6.14
CA SER A 219 -5.28 28.55 5.54
C SER A 219 -4.28 27.46 5.19
N ASN A 220 -3.34 27.72 4.26
CA ASN A 220 -2.28 26.77 3.93
C ASN A 220 -1.44 26.34 5.14
N SER A 221 -1.28 27.22 6.15
CA SER A 221 -0.57 26.87 7.38
C SER A 221 -1.36 25.87 8.23
N GLU A 222 -2.67 26.08 8.34
CA GLU A 222 -3.58 25.19 9.05
C GLU A 222 -3.76 23.86 8.31
N LEU A 223 -3.79 23.88 6.98
CA LEU A 223 -3.83 22.67 6.16
C LEU A 223 -2.55 21.83 6.32
N LYS A 224 -1.37 22.48 6.43
CA LYS A 224 -0.12 21.80 6.79
C LYS A 224 -0.17 21.16 8.17
N GLU A 225 -0.71 21.88 9.17
CA GLU A 225 -0.92 21.34 10.52
C GLU A 225 -1.84 20.13 10.48
N PHE A 226 -2.97 20.24 9.78
CA PHE A 226 -3.93 19.16 9.62
C PHE A 226 -3.29 17.92 8.97
N ASN A 227 -2.56 18.11 7.85
CA ASN A 227 -1.85 17.03 7.18
C ASN A 227 -0.78 16.38 8.06
N SER A 228 -0.10 17.17 8.91
CA SER A 228 0.89 16.63 9.85
C SER A 228 0.24 15.74 10.89
N LEU A 229 -0.88 16.15 11.48
CA LEU A 229 -1.64 15.36 12.45
C LEU A 229 -2.11 14.04 11.83
N LEU A 230 -2.73 14.10 10.65
CA LEU A 230 -3.18 12.89 9.96
C LEU A 230 -2.01 11.97 9.63
N LYS A 231 -0.90 12.51 9.10
CA LYS A 231 0.29 11.73 8.72
C LYS A 231 0.89 10.98 9.91
N GLU A 232 0.96 11.64 11.06
CA GLU A 232 1.53 11.09 12.28
C GLU A 232 0.65 9.96 12.83
N HIS A 233 -0.67 10.17 12.84
CA HIS A 233 -1.62 9.28 13.51
C HIS A 233 -2.47 8.40 12.58
N LYS A 234 -2.30 8.43 11.24
CA LYS A 234 -3.15 7.66 10.29
C LYS A 234 -3.18 6.15 10.50
N LYS A 235 -2.22 5.60 11.26
CA LYS A 235 -2.18 4.18 11.63
C LYS A 235 -2.58 3.93 13.08
N ASP A 236 -2.90 5.00 13.83
CA ASP A 236 -3.35 4.88 15.21
C ASP A 236 -4.87 4.69 15.27
N PRO A 237 -5.35 3.55 15.82
CA PRO A 237 -6.78 3.26 15.89
C PRO A 237 -7.56 4.22 16.79
N GLU A 238 -7.00 4.67 17.93
CA GLU A 238 -7.68 5.57 18.88
C GLU A 238 -7.90 6.96 18.26
N PHE A 239 -6.85 7.51 17.62
CA PHE A 239 -6.93 8.78 16.88
C PHE A 239 -7.95 8.69 15.74
N SER A 240 -7.78 7.67 14.86
CA SER A 240 -8.55 7.52 13.64
C SER A 240 -10.04 7.34 13.92
N GLU A 241 -10.41 6.46 14.88
CA GLU A 241 -11.80 6.27 15.29
C GLU A 241 -12.39 7.57 15.87
N ARG A 242 -11.65 8.27 16.74
CA ARG A 242 -12.13 9.51 17.35
C ARG A 242 -12.32 10.62 16.34
N PHE A 243 -11.40 10.75 15.41
CA PHE A 243 -11.52 11.72 14.32
C PHE A 243 -12.76 11.42 13.48
N ALA A 244 -12.88 10.21 12.94
CA ALA A 244 -13.99 9.82 12.09
C ALA A 244 -15.36 9.95 12.79
N THR A 245 -15.48 9.40 14.01
CA THR A 245 -16.75 9.44 14.74
C THR A 245 -17.19 10.85 15.16
N ARG A 246 -16.25 11.76 15.41
CA ARG A 246 -16.55 13.17 15.72
C ARG A 246 -16.94 13.97 14.48
N MET A 247 -16.37 13.65 13.34
CA MET A 247 -16.79 14.22 12.06
C MET A 247 -18.18 13.71 11.66
N GLY A 248 -18.48 12.44 11.96
CA GLY A 248 -19.65 11.73 11.47
C GLY A 248 -19.46 11.28 10.02
N GLY A 249 -20.20 10.29 9.57
CA GLY A 249 -20.08 9.75 8.20
C GLY A 249 -20.32 10.82 7.14
N ARG A 250 -21.49 11.44 7.20
CA ARG A 250 -21.86 12.53 6.29
C ARG A 250 -20.93 13.75 6.42
N GLY A 251 -20.57 14.16 7.63
CA GLY A 251 -19.68 15.31 7.85
C GLY A 251 -18.26 15.08 7.32
N THR A 252 -17.78 13.83 7.28
CA THR A 252 -16.50 13.49 6.64
C THR A 252 -16.58 13.71 5.13
N LEU A 253 -17.68 13.29 4.49
CA LEU A 253 -17.89 13.48 3.06
C LEU A 253 -18.06 14.97 2.72
N GLU A 254 -18.90 15.71 3.47
CA GLU A 254 -19.11 17.16 3.29
C GLU A 254 -17.81 17.96 3.44
N PHE A 255 -16.96 17.57 4.41
CA PHE A 255 -15.63 18.17 4.58
C PHE A 255 -14.77 18.00 3.35
N TRP A 256 -14.64 16.77 2.83
CA TRP A 256 -13.78 16.51 1.68
C TRP A 256 -14.35 17.12 0.39
N GLU A 257 -15.66 17.03 0.21
CA GLU A 257 -16.33 17.69 -0.90
C GLU A 257 -16.06 19.21 -0.89
N GLY A 258 -16.22 19.89 0.24
CA GLY A 258 -15.97 21.33 0.35
C GLY A 258 -14.50 21.73 0.20
N MET A 259 -13.55 20.84 0.56
CA MET A 259 -12.11 21.15 0.46
C MET A 259 -11.55 20.99 -0.93
N GLY A 260 -11.99 19.97 -1.62
CA GLY A 260 -11.32 19.49 -2.82
C GLY A 260 -12.18 19.58 -4.07
N LEU A 261 -13.52 19.67 -3.94
CA LEU A 261 -14.49 19.51 -5.00
C LEU A 261 -15.24 20.82 -5.33
N HIS A 262 -14.74 21.93 -4.80
CA HIS A 262 -15.41 23.20 -4.90
C HIS A 262 -14.61 24.24 -5.70
N ASP A 263 -15.30 24.90 -6.59
CA ASP A 263 -15.06 26.20 -7.20
C ASP A 263 -13.89 26.41 -8.16
N GLU A 264 -14.21 27.02 -9.28
CA GLU A 264 -13.24 27.63 -10.17
C GLU A 264 -12.62 28.91 -9.54
N PRO A 265 -11.31 29.09 -9.69
CA PRO A 265 -10.37 28.23 -10.39
C PRO A 265 -9.84 27.10 -9.50
N ALA A 266 -9.54 25.94 -10.14
CA ALA A 266 -8.91 24.80 -9.47
C ALA A 266 -7.68 25.24 -8.65
N PRO A 267 -7.45 24.65 -7.46
CA PRO A 267 -6.31 25.01 -6.63
C PRO A 267 -4.98 24.77 -7.35
N GLU A 268 -4.13 25.80 -7.39
CA GLU A 268 -2.81 25.71 -8.02
C GLU A 268 -1.68 25.75 -6.98
N GLY A 269 -0.47 25.32 -7.41
CA GLY A 269 0.76 25.44 -6.65
C GLY A 269 0.71 24.74 -5.29
N ALA A 270 1.18 25.40 -4.24
CA ALA A 270 1.33 24.82 -2.92
C ALA A 270 0.01 24.34 -2.28
N ARG A 271 -1.15 24.94 -2.62
CA ARG A 271 -2.42 24.48 -2.10
C ARG A 271 -2.85 23.18 -2.75
N LYS A 272 -2.64 23.00 -4.05
CA LYS A 272 -2.90 21.74 -4.76
C LYS A 272 -2.12 20.59 -4.10
N GLU A 273 -0.80 20.75 -3.94
CA GLU A 273 0.04 19.74 -3.29
C GLU A 273 -0.43 19.40 -1.86
N LEU A 274 -0.89 20.39 -1.11
CA LEU A 274 -1.41 20.16 0.24
C LEU A 274 -2.74 19.40 0.22
N LEU A 275 -3.61 19.66 -0.73
CA LEU A 275 -4.89 18.94 -0.89
C LEU A 275 -4.66 17.48 -1.33
N GLU A 276 -3.73 17.23 -2.24
CA GLU A 276 -3.31 15.87 -2.61
C GLU A 276 -2.80 15.07 -1.38
N GLN A 277 -1.98 15.72 -0.55
CA GLN A 277 -1.55 15.15 0.72
C GLN A 277 -2.73 14.91 1.67
N THR A 278 -3.66 15.86 1.77
CA THR A 278 -4.86 15.74 2.61
C THR A 278 -5.68 14.53 2.20
N ARG A 279 -5.97 14.38 0.91
CA ARG A 279 -6.70 13.23 0.37
C ARG A 279 -6.10 11.91 0.81
N SER A 280 -4.80 11.73 0.52
CA SER A 280 -4.10 10.49 0.86
C SER A 280 -4.05 10.21 2.36
N GLN A 281 -3.78 11.24 3.18
CA GLN A 281 -3.70 11.07 4.64
C GLN A 281 -5.10 10.83 5.23
N LEU A 282 -6.12 11.56 4.77
CA LEU A 282 -7.50 11.40 5.21
C LEU A 282 -8.04 10.01 4.85
N GLY A 283 -7.88 9.58 3.59
CA GLY A 283 -8.28 8.24 3.15
C GLY A 283 -7.65 7.13 4.00
N ALA A 284 -6.34 7.24 4.28
CA ALA A 284 -5.64 6.28 5.14
C ALA A 284 -6.14 6.33 6.61
N THR A 285 -6.42 7.51 7.14
CA THR A 285 -6.98 7.68 8.50
C THR A 285 -8.38 7.06 8.60
N ILE A 286 -9.24 7.34 7.64
CA ILE A 286 -10.59 6.75 7.58
C ILE A 286 -10.52 5.23 7.39
N GLY A 287 -9.63 4.73 6.53
CA GLY A 287 -9.39 3.29 6.39
C GLY A 287 -9.06 2.63 7.73
N THR A 288 -8.14 3.21 8.50
CA THR A 288 -7.81 2.72 9.86
C THR A 288 -9.01 2.81 10.81
N ALA A 289 -9.79 3.91 10.77
CA ALA A 289 -10.98 4.07 11.60
C ALA A 289 -12.01 2.96 11.33
N THR A 290 -12.20 2.57 10.08
CA THR A 290 -13.18 1.51 9.72
C THR A 290 -12.86 0.15 10.33
N GLN A 291 -11.62 -0.10 10.79
CA GLN A 291 -11.26 -1.35 11.48
C GLN A 291 -11.89 -1.47 12.87
N SER A 292 -12.49 -0.39 13.41
CA SER A 292 -13.18 -0.43 14.69
C SER A 292 -14.59 -0.97 14.58
N ASP A 293 -14.95 -1.88 15.53
CA ASP A 293 -16.29 -2.45 15.67
C ASP A 293 -17.17 -1.65 16.67
N SER A 294 -16.71 -0.47 17.11
CA SER A 294 -17.50 0.34 18.04
C SER A 294 -18.86 0.74 17.44
N LYS A 295 -19.86 0.90 18.29
CA LYS A 295 -21.19 1.37 17.82
C LYS A 295 -21.10 2.70 17.07
N ALA A 296 -20.25 3.62 17.51
CA ALA A 296 -20.07 4.92 16.86
C ALA A 296 -19.48 4.77 15.44
N MET A 297 -18.53 3.82 15.24
CA MET A 297 -18.02 3.52 13.90
C MET A 297 -19.03 2.79 13.03
N GLN A 298 -19.83 1.89 13.60
CA GLN A 298 -20.94 1.28 12.85
C GLN A 298 -21.95 2.32 12.38
N ASP A 299 -22.32 3.28 13.24
CA ASP A 299 -23.19 4.40 12.87
C ASP A 299 -22.53 5.24 11.75
N TRP A 300 -21.22 5.52 11.83
CA TRP A 300 -20.45 6.24 10.80
C TRP A 300 -20.46 5.48 9.45
N LYS A 301 -20.17 4.17 9.45
CA LYS A 301 -20.18 3.30 8.25
C LYS A 301 -21.56 3.34 7.57
N ASN A 302 -22.63 3.23 8.36
CA ASN A 302 -24.01 3.30 7.86
C ASN A 302 -24.37 4.68 7.29
N ASP A 303 -23.91 5.77 7.92
CA ASP A 303 -24.15 7.14 7.46
C ASP A 303 -23.49 7.39 6.09
N VAL A 304 -22.25 6.93 5.90
CA VAL A 304 -21.54 7.02 4.61
C VAL A 304 -22.30 6.29 3.51
N ILE A 305 -22.70 5.04 3.76
CA ILE A 305 -23.46 4.23 2.78
C ILE A 305 -24.80 4.91 2.47
N ALA A 306 -25.51 5.41 3.47
CA ALA A 306 -26.79 6.07 3.28
C ALA A 306 -26.67 7.40 2.52
N ALA A 307 -25.56 8.12 2.68
CA ALA A 307 -25.28 9.35 1.94
C ALA A 307 -24.87 9.09 0.47
N GLY A 308 -24.38 7.89 0.17
CA GLY A 308 -23.78 7.53 -1.11
C GLY A 308 -24.59 7.95 -2.36
N PRO A 309 -25.90 7.64 -2.47
CA PRO A 309 -26.70 7.97 -3.66
C PRO A 309 -27.02 9.46 -3.84
N TYR A 310 -26.76 10.31 -2.85
CA TYR A 310 -27.26 11.67 -2.82
C TYR A 310 -26.16 12.72 -2.94
N ALA A 311 -26.46 13.85 -3.60
CA ALA A 311 -25.65 15.06 -3.50
C ALA A 311 -25.65 15.58 -2.07
N LEU A 312 -24.50 15.97 -1.54
CA LEU A 312 -24.33 16.24 -0.10
C LEU A 312 -25.00 17.54 0.35
N ASP A 313 -25.03 18.55 -0.54
CA ASP A 313 -25.62 19.87 -0.27
C ASP A 313 -26.97 20.11 -0.97
N HIS A 314 -27.59 19.06 -1.50
CA HIS A 314 -28.84 19.12 -2.28
C HIS A 314 -28.73 19.84 -3.64
N ASP A 315 -27.54 20.21 -4.09
CA ASP A 315 -27.28 20.68 -5.45
C ASP A 315 -27.04 19.49 -6.37
N LEU A 316 -27.91 19.32 -7.36
CA LEU A 316 -27.85 18.18 -8.30
C LEU A 316 -26.62 18.21 -9.24
N ASN A 317 -25.92 19.35 -9.30
CA ASN A 317 -24.70 19.51 -10.06
C ASN A 317 -23.44 19.13 -9.27
N LYS A 318 -23.57 18.82 -7.97
CA LYS A 318 -22.45 18.44 -7.12
C LYS A 318 -22.26 16.93 -7.01
N PRO A 319 -21.04 16.49 -6.65
CA PRO A 319 -20.75 15.07 -6.50
C PRO A 319 -21.67 14.39 -5.50
N ARG A 320 -21.95 13.12 -5.76
CA ARG A 320 -22.69 12.28 -4.84
C ARG A 320 -21.76 11.71 -3.77
N GLY A 321 -22.31 11.29 -2.65
CA GLY A 321 -21.56 10.69 -1.57
C GLY A 321 -20.69 9.51 -2.01
N PHE A 322 -21.15 8.65 -2.96
CA PHE A 322 -20.34 7.58 -3.52
C PHE A 322 -19.11 8.10 -4.27
N GLN A 323 -19.22 9.19 -5.04
CA GLN A 323 -18.09 9.79 -5.75
C GLN A 323 -17.05 10.37 -4.77
N VAL A 324 -17.54 11.09 -3.73
CA VAL A 324 -16.67 11.69 -2.71
C VAL A 324 -15.95 10.62 -1.89
N MET A 325 -16.66 9.57 -1.47
CA MET A 325 -16.06 8.48 -0.72
C MET A 325 -15.07 7.68 -1.56
N SER A 326 -15.38 7.43 -2.83
CA SER A 326 -14.49 6.76 -3.77
C SER A 326 -13.14 7.48 -3.91
N ASP A 327 -13.14 8.81 -3.98
CA ASP A 327 -11.90 9.57 -4.04
C ASP A 327 -11.01 9.36 -2.81
N LEU A 328 -11.59 9.26 -1.62
CA LEU A 328 -10.87 8.90 -0.39
C LEU A 328 -10.41 7.44 -0.37
N MET A 329 -11.18 6.53 -0.97
CA MET A 329 -10.90 5.10 -1.02
C MET A 329 -9.67 4.72 -1.85
N ASN A 330 -9.13 5.63 -2.65
CA ASN A 330 -7.86 5.43 -3.33
C ASN A 330 -6.66 5.27 -2.36
N SER A 331 -6.86 5.49 -1.07
CA SER A 331 -5.81 5.38 -0.07
C SER A 331 -6.31 4.71 1.20
N GLY A 332 -5.49 3.85 1.79
CA GLY A 332 -5.78 3.21 3.07
C GLY A 332 -6.41 1.82 2.94
N ARG A 333 -6.36 1.08 4.05
CA ARG A 333 -6.96 -0.26 4.16
C ARG A 333 -8.26 -0.17 4.94
N TYR A 334 -9.36 -0.36 4.26
CA TYR A 334 -10.71 -0.34 4.82
C TYR A 334 -11.11 -1.72 5.36
N ASP A 335 -12.03 -1.75 6.32
CA ASP A 335 -12.58 -2.97 6.91
C ASP A 335 -13.34 -3.82 5.88
N SER A 336 -13.15 -5.14 5.91
CA SER A 336 -13.72 -6.06 4.90
C SER A 336 -15.26 -6.06 4.93
N ALA A 337 -15.89 -6.01 6.11
CA ALA A 337 -17.35 -5.98 6.22
C ALA A 337 -17.90 -4.64 5.69
N PHE A 338 -17.25 -3.53 5.98
CA PHE A 338 -17.61 -2.23 5.43
C PHE A 338 -17.51 -2.22 3.90
N LEU A 339 -16.40 -2.72 3.32
CA LEU A 339 -16.22 -2.79 1.88
C LEU A 339 -17.30 -3.64 1.22
N LYS A 340 -17.69 -4.76 1.82
CA LYS A 340 -18.78 -5.60 1.33
C LYS A 340 -20.11 -4.86 1.30
N ASP A 341 -20.49 -4.21 2.40
CA ASP A 341 -21.78 -3.52 2.51
C ASP A 341 -21.81 -2.29 1.58
N TYR A 342 -20.70 -1.53 1.52
CA TYR A 342 -20.55 -0.39 0.62
C TYR A 342 -20.62 -0.81 -0.85
N GLY A 343 -19.90 -1.85 -1.25
CA GLY A 343 -19.90 -2.37 -2.63
C GLY A 343 -21.29 -2.86 -3.06
N ASN A 344 -22.01 -3.56 -2.18
CA ASN A 344 -23.39 -3.98 -2.46
C ASN A 344 -24.32 -2.79 -2.68
N ALA A 345 -24.17 -1.73 -1.87
CA ALA A 345 -24.98 -0.52 -2.00
C ALA A 345 -24.64 0.25 -3.28
N LEU A 346 -23.34 0.37 -3.62
CA LEU A 346 -22.87 1.00 -4.85
C LEU A 346 -23.38 0.28 -6.10
N ILE A 347 -23.20 -1.04 -6.18
CA ILE A 347 -23.71 -1.86 -7.30
C ILE A 347 -25.23 -1.75 -7.44
N SER A 348 -25.95 -1.74 -6.31
CA SER A 348 -27.41 -1.57 -6.35
C SER A 348 -27.81 -0.21 -6.90
N TYR A 349 -27.10 0.85 -6.48
CA TYR A 349 -27.32 2.21 -6.98
C TYR A 349 -27.05 2.31 -8.48
N GLU A 350 -25.93 1.79 -8.97
CA GLU A 350 -25.59 1.80 -10.41
C GLU A 350 -26.62 1.03 -11.25
N LYS A 351 -27.04 -0.15 -10.79
CA LYS A 351 -28.10 -0.94 -11.45
C LYS A 351 -29.46 -0.24 -11.47
N ASP A 352 -29.77 0.53 -10.45
CA ASP A 352 -31.00 1.32 -10.41
C ASP A 352 -30.94 2.52 -11.33
N ALA A 353 -29.79 3.18 -11.46
CA ALA A 353 -29.55 4.29 -12.36
C ALA A 353 -29.71 3.88 -13.84
N THR A 354 -29.26 2.66 -14.20
CA THR A 354 -29.29 2.16 -15.59
C THR A 354 -30.60 1.47 -15.99
N LYS A 355 -31.56 1.28 -15.07
CA LYS A 355 -32.86 0.60 -15.35
C LYS A 355 -33.68 1.24 -16.46
N ASN A 356 -33.54 2.55 -16.67
CA ASN A 356 -34.30 3.31 -17.67
C ASN A 356 -33.58 3.40 -19.03
N GLY A 357 -32.45 2.71 -19.21
CA GLY A 357 -31.63 2.76 -20.42
C GLY A 357 -30.63 3.91 -20.43
N ASP A 358 -30.45 4.61 -19.30
CA ASP A 358 -29.38 5.60 -19.13
C ASP A 358 -28.06 4.84 -18.97
N SER A 359 -26.97 5.35 -19.55
CA SER A 359 -25.64 4.79 -19.33
C SER A 359 -25.05 5.26 -17.99
N LEU A 360 -24.16 4.46 -17.38
CA LEU A 360 -23.42 4.92 -16.19
C LEU A 360 -22.61 6.17 -16.48
N SER A 361 -22.06 6.30 -17.68
CA SER A 361 -21.35 7.49 -18.12
C SER A 361 -22.24 8.75 -18.10
N ASP A 362 -23.52 8.64 -18.43
CA ASP A 362 -24.45 9.78 -18.33
C ASP A 362 -24.71 10.17 -16.88
N GLU A 363 -24.74 9.19 -15.96
CA GLU A 363 -24.91 9.46 -14.53
C GLU A 363 -23.67 10.12 -13.91
N TYR A 364 -22.48 9.66 -14.26
CA TYR A 364 -21.22 10.13 -13.64
C TYR A 364 -20.53 11.23 -14.43
N LEU A 365 -20.50 11.14 -15.76
CA LEU A 365 -19.82 12.08 -16.64
C LEU A 365 -20.77 13.09 -17.26
N GLY A 366 -22.00 12.71 -17.63
CA GLY A 366 -22.95 13.58 -18.31
C GLY A 366 -23.46 14.74 -17.45
N LYS A 367 -23.44 14.62 -16.12
CA LYS A 367 -23.80 15.71 -15.17
C LYS A 367 -22.64 16.64 -14.85
N VAL A 368 -21.45 16.28 -15.27
CA VAL A 368 -20.18 16.91 -14.94
C VAL A 368 -19.48 17.46 -16.19
N ILE A 369 -19.93 17.10 -17.40
CA ILE A 369 -19.34 17.47 -18.69
C ILE A 369 -20.21 18.43 -19.52
N PRO A 370 -19.62 19.12 -20.46
CA PRO A 370 -19.87 20.47 -20.94
C PRO A 370 -21.14 20.63 -21.73
N GLY A 371 -21.69 21.64 -21.55
CA GLY A 371 -22.92 22.32 -21.97
C GLY A 371 -23.37 23.15 -20.79
N SER A 372 -22.87 22.89 -19.62
CA SER A 372 -23.06 23.66 -18.40
C SER A 372 -22.00 24.76 -18.18
N GLY A 373 -21.03 24.93 -19.09
CA GLY A 373 -19.95 25.90 -18.92
C GLY A 373 -18.73 25.38 -18.15
N LEU A 374 -18.79 24.13 -17.71
CA LEU A 374 -17.66 23.43 -17.13
C LEU A 374 -16.96 22.68 -18.25
N ASP A 375 -16.08 23.35 -18.95
CA ASP A 375 -15.24 22.75 -19.99
C ASP A 375 -14.29 21.75 -19.35
N GLY A 376 -14.73 20.50 -19.25
CA GLY A 376 -13.94 19.27 -19.15
C GLY A 376 -12.67 19.21 -18.28
N GLY A 377 -12.37 20.27 -17.51
CA GLY A 377 -11.14 20.40 -16.76
C GLY A 377 -11.30 20.43 -15.24
N ASP A 378 -12.51 20.62 -14.74
CA ASP A 378 -12.64 21.28 -13.45
C ASP A 378 -13.18 20.44 -12.29
N ILE A 379 -13.44 19.15 -12.51
CA ILE A 379 -13.63 18.20 -11.43
C ILE A 379 -12.40 17.29 -11.29
N ASP A 380 -11.32 17.62 -11.92
CA ASP A 380 -10.03 17.01 -11.59
C ASP A 380 -9.43 17.69 -10.37
N LEU A 381 -9.96 17.31 -9.28
CA LEU A 381 -9.70 17.93 -7.99
C LEU A 381 -8.33 17.78 -7.43
N THR A 382 -7.47 17.10 -8.02
CA THR A 382 -6.15 16.76 -7.53
C THR A 382 -5.74 15.40 -8.04
N ASN A 383 -6.61 14.75 -8.84
CA ASN A 383 -6.39 13.36 -9.01
C ASN A 383 -6.49 12.91 -10.44
N ASP A 384 -5.69 11.98 -10.68
CA ASP A 384 -5.71 11.15 -11.83
C ASP A 384 -6.81 10.05 -11.77
N TRP A 385 -7.80 10.04 -10.86
CA TRP A 385 -8.70 8.91 -10.61
C TRP A 385 -10.13 9.04 -11.16
N GLY A 386 -10.47 10.17 -11.72
CA GLY A 386 -11.80 10.41 -12.33
C GLY A 386 -12.95 10.45 -11.32
N THR A 387 -14.18 10.50 -11.85
CA THR A 387 -15.41 10.63 -11.07
C THR A 387 -16.15 9.31 -10.87
N ASP A 388 -15.66 8.21 -11.43
CA ASP A 388 -16.27 6.89 -11.31
C ASP A 388 -16.09 6.31 -9.89
N PRO A 389 -17.16 6.16 -9.09
CA PRO A 389 -17.03 5.64 -7.74
C PRO A 389 -16.59 4.19 -7.67
N MET A 390 -16.78 3.41 -8.73
CA MET A 390 -16.30 2.03 -8.77
C MET A 390 -14.77 1.97 -8.83
N ALA A 391 -14.10 2.94 -9.46
CA ALA A 391 -12.63 2.96 -9.52
C ALA A 391 -12.00 3.08 -8.14
N GLY A 392 -12.44 4.02 -7.30
CA GLY A 392 -11.92 4.12 -5.92
C GLY A 392 -12.31 2.93 -5.04
N TYR A 393 -13.49 2.36 -5.24
CA TYR A 393 -13.88 1.13 -4.55
C TYR A 393 -12.98 -0.06 -4.94
N MET A 394 -12.63 -0.22 -6.22
CA MET A 394 -11.67 -1.23 -6.68
C MET A 394 -10.27 -1.02 -6.07
N ASN A 395 -9.78 0.22 -6.00
CA ASN A 395 -8.53 0.51 -5.31
C ASN A 395 -8.58 0.14 -3.81
N ALA A 396 -9.72 0.42 -3.13
CA ALA A 396 -9.88 -0.01 -1.74
C ALA A 396 -9.88 -1.54 -1.59
N LEU A 397 -10.47 -2.28 -2.53
CA LEU A 397 -10.37 -3.74 -2.60
C LEU A 397 -8.93 -4.17 -2.86
N GLY A 398 -8.19 -3.48 -3.74
CA GLY A 398 -6.77 -3.72 -3.98
C GLY A 398 -5.93 -3.64 -2.70
N HIS A 399 -6.28 -2.77 -1.77
CA HIS A 399 -5.61 -2.63 -0.47
C HIS A 399 -6.13 -3.58 0.62
N ASN A 400 -7.02 -4.52 0.29
CA ASN A 400 -7.56 -5.51 1.22
C ASN A 400 -7.86 -6.82 0.48
N HIS A 401 -6.86 -7.73 0.42
CA HIS A 401 -6.97 -8.99 -0.32
C HIS A 401 -8.14 -9.87 0.14
N GLU A 402 -8.45 -9.92 1.45
CA GLU A 402 -9.58 -10.69 1.97
C GLU A 402 -10.92 -10.21 1.40
N ALA A 403 -11.15 -8.88 1.44
CA ALA A 403 -12.36 -8.28 0.88
C ALA A 403 -12.42 -8.45 -0.65
N SER A 404 -11.28 -8.32 -1.32
CA SER A 404 -11.18 -8.49 -2.76
C SER A 404 -11.49 -9.92 -3.20
N THR A 405 -10.89 -10.91 -2.54
CA THR A 405 -11.18 -12.34 -2.80
C THR A 405 -12.65 -12.65 -2.55
N GLU A 406 -13.25 -12.18 -1.45
CA GLU A 406 -14.67 -12.35 -1.17
C GLU A 406 -15.57 -11.73 -2.26
N PHE A 407 -15.23 -10.52 -2.70
CA PHE A 407 -15.98 -9.80 -3.73
C PHE A 407 -15.97 -10.56 -5.06
N PHE A 408 -14.80 -10.96 -5.56
CA PHE A 408 -14.67 -11.65 -6.84
C PHE A 408 -15.01 -13.14 -6.80
N SER A 409 -15.04 -13.76 -5.64
CA SER A 409 -15.60 -15.12 -5.47
C SER A 409 -17.10 -15.16 -5.77
N ASN A 410 -17.82 -14.05 -5.59
CA ASN A 410 -19.19 -13.91 -6.00
C ASN A 410 -19.29 -13.70 -7.52
N LYS A 411 -19.82 -14.71 -8.23
CA LYS A 411 -19.92 -14.66 -9.70
C LYS A 411 -20.68 -13.42 -10.23
N SER A 412 -21.72 -12.95 -9.54
CA SER A 412 -22.49 -11.79 -9.98
C SER A 412 -21.67 -10.48 -9.88
N ASN A 413 -20.84 -10.36 -8.85
CA ASN A 413 -19.95 -9.22 -8.67
C ASN A 413 -18.79 -9.27 -9.66
N PHE A 414 -18.23 -10.47 -9.88
CA PHE A 414 -17.21 -10.70 -10.89
C PHE A 414 -17.71 -10.30 -12.29
N ASP A 415 -18.85 -10.86 -12.73
CA ASP A 415 -19.44 -10.56 -14.04
C ASP A 415 -19.80 -9.08 -14.18
N TYR A 416 -20.23 -8.42 -13.09
CA TYR A 416 -20.54 -7.00 -13.07
C TYR A 416 -19.29 -6.15 -13.27
N ALA A 417 -18.28 -6.36 -12.45
CA ALA A 417 -17.07 -5.52 -12.44
C ALA A 417 -16.18 -5.74 -13.66
N MET A 418 -16.09 -6.98 -14.16
CA MET A 418 -15.22 -7.30 -15.31
C MET A 418 -15.67 -6.62 -16.60
N GLY A 419 -16.94 -6.24 -16.73
CA GLY A 419 -17.44 -5.69 -17.97
C GLY A 419 -17.38 -6.68 -19.12
N GLY A 420 -17.34 -6.18 -20.33
CA GLY A 420 -17.21 -6.95 -21.56
C GLY A 420 -18.48 -7.01 -22.39
N GLU A 421 -18.34 -6.84 -23.67
CA GLU A 421 -19.44 -6.85 -24.64
C GLU A 421 -20.19 -8.19 -24.61
N GLY A 422 -21.51 -8.13 -24.56
CA GLY A 422 -22.39 -9.32 -24.54
C GLY A 422 -22.47 -10.04 -23.19
N VAL A 423 -21.77 -9.61 -22.16
CA VAL A 423 -21.87 -10.18 -20.80
C VAL A 423 -23.11 -9.62 -20.12
N LYS A 424 -24.11 -10.48 -19.92
CA LYS A 424 -25.36 -10.05 -19.28
C LYS A 424 -25.14 -9.59 -17.85
N GLY A 425 -25.46 -8.34 -17.57
CA GLY A 425 -25.38 -7.75 -16.24
C GLY A 425 -24.00 -7.17 -15.91
N ALA A 426 -23.10 -7.12 -16.89
CA ALA A 426 -21.86 -6.35 -16.79
C ALA A 426 -22.17 -4.85 -16.74
N ARG A 427 -21.29 -4.10 -16.06
CA ARG A 427 -21.33 -2.62 -16.12
C ARG A 427 -20.61 -2.12 -17.36
N ASP A 428 -21.05 -0.98 -17.86
CA ASP A 428 -20.28 -0.18 -18.80
C ASP A 428 -19.30 0.70 -18.00
N TRP A 429 -18.01 0.60 -18.28
CA TRP A 429 -17.05 1.50 -17.68
C TRP A 429 -17.10 2.85 -18.42
N PRO A 430 -16.96 3.99 -17.72
CA PRO A 430 -17.00 5.30 -18.36
C PRO A 430 -15.97 5.48 -19.49
N GLU A 431 -14.81 4.85 -19.37
CA GLU A 431 -13.75 4.84 -20.37
C GLU A 431 -14.20 4.20 -21.70
N ASP A 432 -15.04 3.17 -21.63
CA ASP A 432 -15.59 2.53 -22.86
C ASP A 432 -16.52 3.47 -23.64
N ALA A 433 -17.25 4.34 -22.91
CA ALA A 433 -18.22 5.23 -23.53
C ALA A 433 -17.58 6.52 -24.08
N TYR A 434 -16.50 6.99 -23.46
CA TYR A 434 -15.85 8.26 -23.80
C TYR A 434 -14.33 8.16 -23.93
N PRO A 435 -13.82 7.38 -24.89
CA PRO A 435 -12.37 7.18 -25.06
C PRO A 435 -11.60 8.49 -25.32
N GLN A 436 -12.26 9.52 -25.85
CA GLN A 436 -11.64 10.83 -26.11
C GLN A 436 -11.31 11.62 -24.84
N TYR A 437 -11.89 11.26 -23.69
CA TYR A 437 -11.59 11.85 -22.40
C TYR A 437 -10.58 11.00 -21.60
N ASP A 438 -10.19 9.87 -22.16
CA ASP A 438 -9.07 9.10 -21.65
C ASP A 438 -7.79 9.92 -21.79
N SER A 439 -7.25 10.36 -20.66
CA SER A 439 -5.96 11.06 -20.60
C SER A 439 -4.76 10.13 -20.86
N GLY A 440 -4.99 8.98 -21.51
CA GLY A 440 -3.99 7.91 -21.71
C GLY A 440 -3.75 7.06 -20.45
N LYS A 441 -4.64 7.17 -19.47
CA LYS A 441 -4.60 6.38 -18.22
C LYS A 441 -5.99 5.83 -17.96
N SER A 442 -6.20 4.57 -18.29
CA SER A 442 -7.47 3.85 -18.07
C SER A 442 -7.65 3.54 -16.56
N ARG A 443 -8.01 4.54 -15.82
CA ARG A 443 -8.00 4.56 -14.35
C ARG A 443 -8.93 3.56 -13.72
N GLY A 444 -10.09 3.34 -14.32
CA GLY A 444 -11.05 2.34 -13.87
C GLY A 444 -10.52 0.93 -14.05
N TYR A 445 -9.91 0.66 -15.19
CA TYR A 445 -9.31 -0.64 -15.48
C TYR A 445 -8.03 -0.90 -14.69
N ASP A 446 -7.22 0.12 -14.43
CA ASP A 446 -6.07 0.05 -13.56
C ASP A 446 -6.50 -0.34 -12.12
N ALA A 447 -7.52 0.35 -11.58
CA ALA A 447 -8.09 0.03 -10.28
C ALA A 447 -8.71 -1.39 -10.21
N LEU A 448 -9.39 -1.82 -11.28
CA LEU A 448 -9.88 -3.19 -11.41
C LEU A 448 -8.73 -4.19 -11.38
N GLY A 449 -7.64 -3.89 -12.08
CA GLY A 449 -6.41 -4.69 -12.07
C GLY A 449 -5.84 -4.84 -10.66
N HIS A 450 -5.72 -3.75 -9.90
CA HIS A 450 -5.26 -3.76 -8.51
C HIS A 450 -6.12 -4.66 -7.61
N ALA A 451 -7.44 -4.57 -7.76
CA ALA A 451 -8.36 -5.43 -7.02
C ALA A 451 -8.21 -6.90 -7.39
N LEU A 452 -8.14 -7.23 -8.68
CA LEU A 452 -7.97 -8.61 -9.15
C LEU A 452 -6.61 -9.20 -8.75
N GLU A 453 -5.54 -8.42 -8.83
CA GLU A 453 -4.22 -8.83 -8.36
C GLU A 453 -4.27 -9.21 -6.87
N SER A 454 -4.87 -8.35 -6.05
CA SER A 454 -5.05 -8.59 -4.62
C SER A 454 -5.89 -9.84 -4.36
N ALA A 455 -7.00 -10.01 -5.10
CA ALA A 455 -7.91 -11.16 -4.98
C ALA A 455 -7.30 -12.50 -5.39
N THR A 456 -6.33 -12.49 -6.28
CA THR A 456 -5.74 -13.72 -6.84
C THR A 456 -4.42 -14.10 -6.19
N THR A 457 -3.68 -13.12 -5.66
CA THR A 457 -2.38 -13.35 -5.02
C THR A 457 -2.46 -13.50 -3.50
N GLY A 458 -3.59 -13.11 -2.88
CA GLY A 458 -3.76 -13.08 -1.43
C GLY A 458 -2.84 -12.07 -0.74
N SER A 459 -2.41 -11.02 -1.47
CA SER A 459 -1.55 -9.95 -0.98
C SER A 459 -2.15 -8.59 -1.32
N ASP A 460 -2.13 -7.67 -0.37
CA ASP A 460 -2.60 -6.31 -0.63
C ASP A 460 -1.73 -5.65 -1.72
N TYR A 461 -2.37 -5.04 -2.72
CA TYR A 461 -1.68 -4.31 -3.78
C TYR A 461 -0.78 -3.22 -3.21
N GLY A 462 0.43 -3.10 -3.73
CA GLY A 462 1.40 -2.11 -3.26
C GLY A 462 2.00 -2.40 -1.88
N ALA A 463 1.81 -3.59 -1.32
CA ALA A 463 2.45 -4.00 -0.09
C ALA A 463 3.98 -3.90 -0.22
N ALA A 464 4.65 -3.33 0.80
CA ALA A 464 6.11 -3.18 0.78
C ALA A 464 6.85 -4.53 0.79
N LYS A 465 6.18 -5.58 1.27
CA LYS A 465 6.63 -6.98 1.25
C LYS A 465 5.44 -7.82 0.86
N PRO A 466 5.18 -7.99 -0.44
CA PRO A 466 4.08 -8.83 -0.89
C PRO A 466 4.37 -10.29 -0.51
N GLU A 467 3.37 -10.95 0.04
CA GLU A 467 3.38 -12.37 0.37
C GLU A 467 2.43 -13.09 -0.60
N LEU A 468 2.83 -14.24 -1.10
CA LEU A 468 1.99 -15.03 -2.01
C LEU A 468 1.16 -16.02 -1.20
N HIS A 469 -0.16 -15.91 -1.30
CA HIS A 469 -1.11 -16.81 -0.67
C HIS A 469 -2.19 -17.22 -1.68
N ARG A 470 -2.09 -18.43 -2.21
CA ARG A 470 -2.99 -18.96 -3.25
C ARG A 470 -3.84 -20.10 -2.67
N GLY A 471 -4.82 -19.74 -1.84
CA GLY A 471 -5.82 -20.67 -1.33
C GLY A 471 -6.82 -21.11 -2.40
N GLU A 472 -7.86 -21.83 -1.98
CA GLU A 472 -8.90 -22.34 -2.88
C GLU A 472 -9.69 -21.20 -3.54
N ASP A 473 -10.02 -20.16 -2.77
CA ASP A 473 -10.81 -19.02 -3.26
C ASP A 473 -10.01 -18.15 -4.22
N GLU A 474 -8.73 -17.83 -3.90
CA GLU A 474 -7.82 -17.06 -4.77
C GLU A 474 -7.61 -17.78 -6.11
N ARG A 475 -7.39 -19.09 -6.08
CA ARG A 475 -7.23 -19.91 -7.29
C ARG A 475 -8.52 -19.96 -8.11
N ALA A 476 -9.69 -20.04 -7.47
CA ALA A 476 -10.98 -20.02 -8.16
C ALA A 476 -11.24 -18.67 -8.84
N VAL A 477 -10.83 -17.56 -8.22
CA VAL A 477 -10.91 -16.23 -8.85
C VAL A 477 -9.94 -16.17 -10.03
N MET A 478 -8.68 -16.60 -9.85
CA MET A 478 -7.69 -16.58 -10.93
C MET A 478 -8.11 -17.42 -12.13
N GLN A 479 -8.71 -18.59 -11.91
CA GLN A 479 -9.23 -19.39 -13.00
C GLN A 479 -10.27 -18.64 -13.82
N ARG A 480 -11.21 -17.93 -13.18
CA ARG A 480 -12.20 -17.09 -13.87
C ARG A 480 -11.56 -15.93 -14.63
N VAL A 481 -10.52 -15.34 -14.09
CA VAL A 481 -9.73 -14.29 -14.76
C VAL A 481 -9.12 -14.85 -16.04
N MET A 482 -8.46 -16.01 -15.95
CA MET A 482 -7.85 -16.68 -17.11
C MET A 482 -8.89 -17.05 -18.17
N GLU A 483 -10.05 -17.58 -17.76
CA GLU A 483 -11.14 -17.92 -18.68
C GLU A 483 -11.73 -16.67 -19.37
N ARG A 484 -11.77 -15.54 -18.68
CA ARG A 484 -12.33 -14.28 -19.20
C ARG A 484 -11.34 -13.57 -20.13
N TYR A 485 -10.13 -13.32 -19.69
CA TYR A 485 -9.11 -12.61 -20.46
C TYR A 485 -8.42 -13.49 -21.51
N GLY A 486 -8.34 -14.78 -21.30
CA GLY A 486 -7.85 -15.72 -22.30
C GLY A 486 -8.84 -15.99 -23.44
N ASN A 487 -10.08 -15.50 -23.40
CA ASN A 487 -11.03 -15.66 -24.49
C ASN A 487 -10.73 -14.65 -25.62
N PRO A 488 -10.19 -15.11 -26.77
CA PRO A 488 -9.77 -14.19 -27.85
C PRO A 488 -10.96 -13.47 -28.52
N GLU A 489 -12.20 -13.97 -28.36
CA GLU A 489 -13.39 -13.30 -28.93
C GLU A 489 -13.77 -12.02 -28.14
N MET A 490 -13.29 -11.88 -26.91
CA MET A 490 -13.59 -10.74 -26.06
C MET A 490 -12.63 -9.56 -26.26
N GLU A 491 -11.37 -9.83 -26.63
CA GLU A 491 -10.32 -8.83 -26.84
C GLU A 491 -10.19 -7.86 -25.64
N LEU A 492 -10.28 -8.39 -24.41
CA LEU A 492 -10.33 -7.55 -23.22
C LEU A 492 -9.01 -6.84 -22.93
N MET A 493 -7.86 -7.47 -23.21
CA MET A 493 -6.56 -6.83 -23.01
C MET A 493 -6.42 -5.57 -23.89
N ASP A 494 -6.90 -5.63 -25.12
CA ASP A 494 -6.86 -4.49 -26.05
C ASP A 494 -7.85 -3.38 -25.67
N LYS A 495 -9.02 -3.74 -25.13
CA LYS A 495 -10.09 -2.81 -24.74
C LYS A 495 -9.86 -2.18 -23.35
N GLN A 496 -9.20 -2.90 -22.46
CA GLN A 496 -9.00 -2.53 -21.05
C GLN A 496 -7.52 -2.32 -20.74
N THR A 497 -6.86 -1.47 -21.49
CA THR A 497 -5.38 -1.34 -21.51
C THR A 497 -4.75 -1.01 -20.15
N GLY A 498 -5.45 -0.34 -19.24
CA GLY A 498 -4.95 -0.03 -17.90
C GLY A 498 -4.72 -1.23 -16.98
N ILE A 499 -5.20 -2.44 -17.36
CA ILE A 499 -5.11 -3.64 -16.52
C ILE A 499 -3.85 -4.48 -16.77
N SER A 500 -3.11 -4.17 -17.82
CA SER A 500 -2.05 -5.02 -18.38
C SER A 500 -0.95 -5.40 -17.41
N ASP A 501 -0.50 -4.48 -16.58
CA ASP A 501 0.55 -4.71 -15.60
C ASP A 501 0.10 -5.65 -14.48
N SER A 502 -1.15 -5.47 -13.98
CA SER A 502 -1.75 -6.39 -13.01
C SER A 502 -1.96 -7.79 -13.59
N MET A 503 -2.36 -7.89 -14.87
CA MET A 503 -2.47 -9.18 -15.55
C MET A 503 -1.11 -9.89 -15.64
N GLY A 504 -0.06 -9.16 -16.00
CA GLY A 504 1.32 -9.69 -15.99
C GLY A 504 1.74 -10.15 -14.60
N ARG A 505 1.45 -9.40 -13.55
CA ARG A 505 1.78 -9.77 -12.15
C ARG A 505 0.98 -10.98 -11.67
N MET A 506 -0.30 -11.08 -12.01
CA MET A 506 -1.11 -12.27 -11.73
C MET A 506 -0.57 -13.50 -12.47
N GLY A 507 -0.22 -13.36 -13.74
CA GLY A 507 0.42 -14.43 -14.50
C GLY A 507 1.76 -14.87 -13.88
N ALA A 508 2.58 -13.94 -13.43
CA ALA A 508 3.83 -14.21 -12.72
C ALA A 508 3.60 -14.96 -11.40
N ALA A 509 2.57 -14.60 -10.64
CA ALA A 509 2.20 -15.27 -9.39
C ALA A 509 1.69 -16.71 -9.58
N TYR A 510 1.25 -17.06 -10.79
CA TYR A 510 0.77 -18.40 -11.16
C TYR A 510 1.66 -19.09 -12.21
N ILE A 511 2.92 -18.68 -12.32
CA ILE A 511 3.82 -19.13 -13.37
C ILE A 511 4.12 -20.64 -13.34
N ASP A 512 4.15 -21.24 -12.14
CA ASP A 512 4.31 -22.68 -11.92
C ASP A 512 3.10 -23.46 -12.47
N ASP A 513 1.88 -23.02 -12.12
CA ASP A 513 0.62 -23.62 -12.58
C ASP A 513 0.45 -23.46 -14.11
N LEU A 514 0.84 -22.30 -14.68
CA LEU A 514 0.82 -22.05 -16.12
C LEU A 514 1.80 -22.95 -16.87
N ASN A 515 3.06 -23.04 -16.42
CA ASN A 515 4.04 -23.95 -17.01
C ASN A 515 3.60 -25.40 -16.96
N TYR A 516 3.03 -25.84 -15.80
CA TYR A 516 2.51 -27.19 -15.63
C TYR A 516 1.34 -27.46 -16.57
N SER A 517 0.37 -26.57 -16.64
CA SER A 517 -0.84 -26.75 -17.46
C SER A 517 -0.53 -26.80 -18.94
N ILE A 518 0.31 -25.88 -19.44
CA ILE A 518 0.73 -25.86 -20.86
C ILE A 518 1.54 -27.09 -21.22
N SER A 519 2.35 -27.62 -20.31
CA SER A 519 3.11 -28.88 -20.56
C SER A 519 2.20 -30.07 -20.83
N GLY A 520 0.94 -30.00 -20.44
CA GLY A 520 -0.08 -31.04 -20.66
C GLY A 520 -0.69 -31.06 -22.06
N LEU A 521 -0.47 -30.04 -22.91
CA LEU A 521 -1.02 -30.00 -24.26
C LEU A 521 -0.52 -31.17 -25.13
N ASP A 522 0.73 -31.63 -24.93
CA ASP A 522 1.37 -32.68 -25.73
C ASP A 522 1.71 -33.97 -24.95
N ALA A 523 1.28 -34.07 -23.67
CA ALA A 523 1.79 -35.12 -22.80
C ALA A 523 0.85 -36.30 -22.62
N SER A 524 1.41 -37.53 -22.68
CA SER A 524 0.78 -38.72 -22.10
C SER A 524 0.87 -38.68 -20.57
N ASP A 525 -0.08 -39.32 -19.86
CA ASP A 525 -0.18 -39.36 -18.37
C ASP A 525 1.14 -39.69 -17.64
N GLN A 526 2.08 -40.36 -18.29
CA GLN A 526 3.40 -40.69 -17.73
C GLN A 526 4.40 -39.52 -17.78
N ARG A 527 4.32 -38.66 -18.80
CA ARG A 527 5.13 -37.43 -18.88
C ARG A 527 4.66 -36.38 -17.91
N GLN A 528 3.35 -36.30 -17.68
CA GLN A 528 2.74 -35.31 -16.83
C GLN A 528 3.15 -35.46 -15.37
N ARG A 529 3.26 -36.66 -14.82
CA ARG A 529 3.71 -36.92 -13.45
C ARG A 529 5.11 -36.40 -13.14
N GLY A 530 6.02 -36.35 -14.10
CA GLY A 530 7.35 -35.75 -13.93
C GLY A 530 7.33 -34.21 -14.01
N MET A 531 6.26 -33.60 -14.49
CA MET A 531 6.12 -32.13 -14.59
C MET A 531 5.63 -31.49 -13.30
N GLU A 532 4.85 -32.20 -12.46
CA GLU A 532 4.51 -31.71 -11.11
C GLU A 532 5.74 -31.40 -10.29
N GLU A 533 6.69 -32.35 -10.24
CA GLU A 533 7.94 -32.17 -9.51
C GLU A 533 8.83 -31.12 -10.19
N LEU A 534 8.88 -31.12 -11.54
CA LEU A 534 9.66 -30.14 -12.29
C LEU A 534 9.26 -28.71 -12.01
N PHE A 535 7.97 -28.41 -11.96
CA PHE A 535 7.47 -27.05 -11.76
C PHE A 535 7.11 -26.72 -10.31
N GLY A 536 6.96 -27.73 -9.43
CA GLY A 536 6.46 -27.56 -8.07
C GLY A 536 4.96 -27.33 -8.00
N ALA A 537 4.25 -27.53 -9.12
CA ALA A 537 2.81 -27.44 -9.21
C ALA A 537 2.13 -28.72 -8.70
N LYS A 538 0.83 -28.65 -8.41
CA LYS A 538 0.02 -29.81 -8.00
C LYS A 538 -1.08 -30.07 -9.02
N ASP A 539 -1.35 -31.33 -9.33
CA ASP A 539 -2.40 -31.72 -10.29
C ASP A 539 -3.80 -31.23 -9.86
N GLU A 540 -4.07 -31.16 -8.56
CA GLU A 540 -5.31 -30.60 -8.00
C GLU A 540 -5.52 -29.12 -8.33
N ASN A 541 -4.44 -28.39 -8.63
CA ASN A 541 -4.45 -26.96 -8.98
C ASN A 541 -4.34 -26.73 -10.50
N ARG A 542 -4.43 -27.79 -11.29
CA ARG A 542 -4.22 -27.72 -12.73
C ARG A 542 -5.30 -26.86 -13.40
N ILE A 543 -4.84 -25.88 -14.14
CA ILE A 543 -5.67 -25.08 -15.05
C ILE A 543 -5.91 -25.91 -16.32
N GLU A 544 -7.05 -25.73 -16.95
CA GLU A 544 -7.32 -26.37 -18.23
C GLU A 544 -6.26 -25.90 -19.26
N PRO A 545 -5.54 -26.83 -19.96
CA PRO A 545 -4.37 -26.47 -20.78
C PRO A 545 -4.65 -25.43 -21.87
N VAL A 546 -5.83 -25.48 -22.51
CA VAL A 546 -6.20 -24.52 -23.55
C VAL A 546 -6.46 -23.14 -22.93
N THR A 547 -7.08 -23.06 -21.76
CA THR A 547 -7.26 -21.80 -21.02
C THR A 547 -5.91 -21.19 -20.64
N ALA A 548 -4.98 -21.97 -20.12
CA ALA A 548 -3.62 -21.52 -19.79
C ALA A 548 -2.87 -21.02 -21.04
N GLN A 549 -2.97 -21.74 -22.15
CA GLN A 549 -2.37 -21.36 -23.43
C GLN A 549 -2.93 -20.03 -23.94
N GLN A 550 -4.23 -19.88 -23.98
CA GLN A 550 -4.90 -18.67 -24.41
C GLN A 550 -4.53 -17.47 -23.54
N PHE A 551 -4.54 -17.67 -22.21
CA PHE A 551 -4.14 -16.61 -21.28
C PHE A 551 -2.68 -16.18 -21.46
N VAL A 552 -1.73 -17.12 -21.59
CA VAL A 552 -0.31 -16.82 -21.85
C VAL A 552 -0.15 -16.07 -23.17
N ARG A 553 -0.94 -16.40 -24.18
CA ARG A 553 -0.95 -15.67 -25.45
C ARG A 553 -1.39 -14.22 -25.26
N GLU A 554 -2.51 -13.98 -24.55
CA GLU A 554 -2.98 -12.62 -24.30
C GLU A 554 -1.98 -11.81 -23.45
N LEU A 555 -1.30 -12.43 -22.47
CA LEU A 555 -0.20 -11.80 -21.74
C LEU A 555 1.00 -11.47 -22.65
N GLY A 556 1.27 -12.31 -23.66
CA GLY A 556 2.31 -12.06 -24.64
C GLY A 556 1.97 -10.94 -25.62
N ASN A 557 0.71 -10.78 -25.99
CA ASN A 557 0.24 -9.74 -26.91
C ASN A 557 0.54 -8.33 -26.41
N ASP A 558 0.26 -8.05 -25.13
CA ASP A 558 0.48 -6.73 -24.53
C ASP A 558 1.93 -6.50 -24.10
N GLU A 559 2.47 -5.32 -24.37
CA GLU A 559 3.87 -4.99 -24.09
C GLU A 559 4.23 -5.09 -22.60
N THR A 560 3.39 -4.56 -21.73
CA THR A 560 3.67 -4.46 -20.29
C THR A 560 3.61 -5.84 -19.64
N SER A 561 2.56 -6.59 -19.89
CA SER A 561 2.41 -7.96 -19.38
C SER A 561 3.45 -8.92 -19.97
N HIS A 562 3.82 -8.78 -21.26
CA HIS A 562 4.93 -9.52 -21.88
C HIS A 562 6.24 -9.30 -21.13
N GLY A 563 6.59 -8.03 -20.83
CA GLY A 563 7.80 -7.69 -20.10
C GLY A 563 7.86 -8.31 -18.71
N ILE A 564 6.77 -8.21 -17.94
CA ILE A 564 6.64 -8.79 -16.59
C ILE A 564 6.73 -10.31 -16.64
N MET A 565 5.97 -10.96 -17.53
CA MET A 565 5.95 -12.41 -17.67
C MET A 565 7.29 -12.97 -18.13
N SER A 566 7.98 -12.29 -19.03
CA SER A 566 9.28 -12.70 -19.50
C SER A 566 10.35 -12.65 -18.40
N GLN A 567 10.35 -11.59 -17.57
CA GLN A 567 11.23 -11.51 -16.39
C GLN A 567 10.88 -12.59 -15.36
N ALA A 568 9.59 -12.80 -15.10
CA ALA A 568 9.11 -13.83 -14.20
C ALA A 568 9.54 -15.22 -14.69
N GLN A 569 9.40 -15.51 -15.98
CA GLN A 569 9.79 -16.80 -16.56
C GLN A 569 11.29 -17.05 -16.46
N GLN A 570 12.12 -16.04 -16.71
CA GLN A 570 13.57 -16.17 -16.55
C GLN A 570 13.93 -16.48 -15.09
N ALA A 571 13.37 -15.75 -14.14
CA ALA A 571 13.60 -15.96 -12.71
C ALA A 571 13.09 -17.33 -12.24
N PHE A 572 11.90 -17.74 -12.68
CA PHE A 572 11.31 -19.04 -12.38
C PHE A 572 12.16 -20.17 -12.93
N THR A 573 12.57 -20.09 -14.21
CA THR A 573 13.45 -21.08 -14.85
C THR A 573 14.75 -21.25 -14.07
N THR A 574 15.41 -20.16 -13.68
CA THR A 574 16.62 -20.18 -12.87
C THR A 574 16.38 -20.89 -11.54
N SER A 575 15.30 -20.59 -10.84
CA SER A 575 14.95 -21.24 -9.58
C SER A 575 14.70 -22.75 -9.73
N ARG A 576 14.10 -23.17 -10.86
CA ARG A 576 13.84 -24.59 -11.14
C ARG A 576 15.10 -25.34 -11.53
N ILE A 577 16.01 -24.74 -12.31
CA ILE A 577 17.31 -25.32 -12.61
C ILE A 577 18.08 -25.56 -11.31
N GLN A 578 18.08 -24.59 -10.39
CA GLN A 578 18.74 -24.72 -9.10
C GLN A 578 18.11 -25.81 -8.22
N ALA A 579 16.78 -25.86 -8.14
CA ALA A 579 16.09 -26.89 -7.36
C ALA A 579 16.41 -28.33 -7.83
N HIS A 580 16.80 -28.47 -9.07
CA HIS A 580 17.14 -29.76 -9.70
C HIS A 580 18.62 -29.90 -10.03
N GLU A 581 19.50 -29.10 -9.42
CA GLU A 581 20.95 -29.15 -9.66
C GLU A 581 21.51 -30.56 -9.54
N GLY A 582 22.36 -30.94 -10.49
CA GLY A 582 22.97 -32.30 -10.54
C GLY A 582 22.04 -33.41 -11.08
N THR A 583 20.86 -33.08 -11.58
CA THR A 583 19.90 -34.02 -12.19
C THR A 583 19.58 -33.66 -13.64
N ALA A 584 18.99 -34.61 -14.40
CA ALA A 584 18.54 -34.35 -15.76
C ALA A 584 17.36 -33.38 -15.83
N GLU A 585 16.63 -33.22 -14.74
CA GLU A 585 15.49 -32.30 -14.60
C GLU A 585 15.93 -30.83 -14.68
N ALA A 586 17.14 -30.48 -14.22
CA ALA A 586 17.68 -29.13 -14.40
C ALA A 586 17.75 -28.71 -15.88
N TYR A 587 18.17 -29.63 -16.76
CA TYR A 587 18.20 -29.38 -18.19
C TYR A 587 16.78 -29.28 -18.78
N ARG A 588 15.87 -30.14 -18.33
CA ARG A 588 14.45 -30.07 -18.74
C ARG A 588 13.78 -28.76 -18.31
N ALA A 589 14.10 -28.25 -17.12
CA ALA A 589 13.63 -26.94 -16.68
C ALA A 589 14.11 -25.83 -17.63
N ALA A 590 15.37 -25.86 -18.06
CA ALA A 590 15.91 -24.93 -19.04
C ALA A 590 15.19 -25.01 -20.40
N GLU A 591 14.92 -26.22 -20.92
CA GLU A 591 14.18 -26.41 -22.18
C GLU A 591 12.74 -25.85 -22.07
N TRP A 592 12.06 -26.06 -20.95
CA TRP A 592 10.72 -25.51 -20.73
C TRP A 592 10.73 -24.01 -20.57
N GLY A 593 11.72 -23.45 -19.89
CA GLY A 593 11.89 -21.99 -19.81
C GLY A 593 11.99 -21.37 -21.21
N MET A 594 12.79 -21.95 -22.08
CA MET A 594 12.89 -21.51 -23.49
C MET A 594 11.56 -21.69 -24.25
N THR A 595 10.80 -22.76 -23.98
CA THR A 595 9.48 -22.96 -24.59
C THR A 595 8.52 -21.83 -24.21
N MET A 596 8.47 -21.47 -22.95
CA MET A 596 7.59 -20.38 -22.49
C MET A 596 8.03 -19.01 -23.03
N HIS A 597 9.33 -18.74 -23.12
CA HIS A 597 9.82 -17.53 -23.77
C HIS A 597 9.41 -17.47 -25.25
N GLY A 598 9.53 -18.59 -25.99
CA GLY A 598 9.09 -18.63 -27.37
C GLY A 598 7.59 -18.39 -27.55
N ALA A 599 6.75 -18.87 -26.60
CA ALA A 599 5.31 -18.64 -26.62
C ALA A 599 4.95 -17.16 -26.38
N LEU A 600 5.61 -16.50 -25.42
CA LEU A 600 5.39 -15.09 -25.11
C LEU A 600 5.89 -14.17 -26.25
N ASP A 601 7.08 -14.44 -26.75
CA ASP A 601 7.72 -13.61 -27.79
C ASP A 601 6.98 -13.72 -29.14
N GLU A 602 6.48 -14.89 -29.52
CA GLU A 602 5.67 -15.09 -30.74
C GLU A 602 4.35 -14.31 -30.65
N ALA A 603 3.64 -14.40 -29.53
CA ALA A 603 2.41 -13.64 -29.34
C ALA A 603 2.65 -12.12 -29.46
N ARG A 604 3.76 -11.62 -28.91
CA ARG A 604 4.14 -10.20 -29.01
C ARG A 604 4.47 -9.80 -30.44
N ALA A 605 5.24 -10.63 -31.16
CA ALA A 605 5.59 -10.38 -32.55
C ALA A 605 4.36 -10.36 -33.46
N GLU A 606 3.43 -11.30 -33.27
CA GLU A 606 2.15 -11.31 -33.99
C GLU A 606 1.32 -10.02 -33.74
N GLN A 607 1.26 -9.56 -32.49
CA GLN A 607 0.53 -8.35 -32.13
C GLN A 607 1.13 -7.10 -32.78
N ILE A 608 2.46 -6.94 -32.71
CA ILE A 608 3.16 -5.84 -33.36
C ILE A 608 2.93 -5.88 -34.88
N GLY A 609 2.92 -7.08 -35.47
CA GLY A 609 2.62 -7.26 -36.91
C GLY A 609 1.17 -6.92 -37.30
N ARG A 610 0.23 -6.99 -36.35
CA ARG A 610 -1.18 -6.54 -36.56
C ARG A 610 -1.33 -5.03 -36.45
N GLU A 611 -0.62 -4.41 -35.52
CA GLU A 611 -0.76 -2.97 -35.19
C GLU A 611 0.04 -2.06 -36.14
N TYR A 612 1.20 -2.50 -36.58
CA TYR A 612 2.16 -1.70 -37.33
C TYR A 612 2.48 -2.35 -38.68
N ARG A 613 2.86 -1.52 -39.65
CA ARG A 613 3.34 -2.03 -40.94
C ARG A 613 4.77 -2.47 -40.83
N GLU A 614 5.07 -3.67 -41.33
CA GLU A 614 6.42 -4.20 -41.42
C GLU A 614 7.36 -3.22 -42.12
N GLY A 615 8.46 -2.87 -41.44
CA GLY A 615 9.49 -1.97 -41.95
C GLY A 615 9.27 -0.48 -41.63
N ASP A 616 8.14 -0.09 -41.04
CA ASP A 616 7.93 1.27 -40.54
C ASP A 616 8.82 1.53 -39.29
N GLU A 617 9.07 2.81 -38.99
CA GLU A 617 9.91 3.20 -37.86
C GLU A 617 9.29 2.76 -36.53
N ASP A 618 7.97 2.91 -36.36
CA ASP A 618 7.24 2.50 -35.17
C ASP A 618 7.25 0.98 -34.99
N TYR A 619 7.08 0.21 -36.07
CA TYR A 619 7.21 -1.25 -36.05
C TYR A 619 8.57 -1.71 -35.52
N ASN A 620 9.65 -1.12 -36.06
CA ASN A 620 11.01 -1.45 -35.66
C ASN A 620 11.29 -1.03 -34.19
N HIS A 621 10.70 0.11 -33.78
CA HIS A 621 10.83 0.60 -32.42
C HIS A 621 10.16 -0.33 -31.42
N GLU A 622 8.94 -0.79 -31.65
CA GLU A 622 8.20 -1.68 -30.76
C GLU A 622 8.84 -3.08 -30.67
N LEU A 623 9.34 -3.62 -31.76
CA LEU A 623 10.13 -4.87 -31.73
C LEU A 623 11.38 -4.71 -30.87
N ALA A 624 12.14 -3.62 -31.04
CA ALA A 624 13.35 -3.38 -30.27
C ALA A 624 13.05 -3.17 -28.77
N LYS A 625 11.99 -2.44 -28.45
CA LYS A 625 11.51 -2.17 -27.09
C LYS A 625 11.06 -3.46 -26.40
N SER A 626 10.30 -4.30 -27.10
CA SER A 626 9.85 -5.59 -26.57
C SER A 626 10.99 -6.58 -26.33
N ALA A 627 12.06 -6.56 -27.14
CA ALA A 627 13.25 -7.36 -26.87
C ALA A 627 14.07 -6.81 -25.69
N ALA A 628 14.01 -5.52 -25.42
CA ALA A 628 14.83 -4.84 -24.39
C ALA A 628 14.40 -5.13 -22.94
N TRP A 629 13.24 -5.78 -22.69
CA TRP A 629 12.81 -6.15 -21.33
C TRP A 629 13.85 -7.01 -20.58
N LYS A 630 14.62 -7.81 -21.34
CA LYS A 630 15.69 -8.67 -20.82
C LYS A 630 16.91 -7.89 -20.33
N GLN A 631 16.98 -6.61 -20.64
CA GLN A 631 18.09 -5.71 -20.30
C GLN A 631 17.81 -4.86 -19.03
N ALA A 632 16.62 -4.99 -18.43
CA ALA A 632 16.27 -4.22 -17.22
C ALA A 632 17.01 -4.80 -16.00
N GLY A 633 17.80 -3.96 -15.32
CA GLY A 633 18.44 -4.32 -14.06
C GLY A 633 17.38 -4.66 -13.00
N VAL A 634 17.45 -5.87 -12.42
CA VAL A 634 16.45 -6.37 -11.47
C VAL A 634 17.11 -6.67 -10.13
N SER A 635 16.42 -6.33 -9.03
CA SER A 635 16.76 -6.79 -7.68
C SER A 635 15.76 -7.84 -7.23
N VAL A 636 16.24 -8.90 -6.59
CA VAL A 636 15.38 -9.99 -6.12
C VAL A 636 15.49 -10.11 -4.61
N ALA A 637 14.34 -10.10 -3.94
CA ALA A 637 14.22 -10.41 -2.52
C ALA A 637 13.46 -11.72 -2.35
N VAL A 638 14.07 -12.68 -1.66
CA VAL A 638 13.43 -13.98 -1.38
C VAL A 638 12.83 -13.92 0.03
N GLY A 639 11.54 -14.19 0.15
CA GLY A 639 10.84 -14.31 1.43
C GLY A 639 10.92 -15.74 1.96
N GLY A 640 11.15 -15.90 3.27
CA GLY A 640 11.14 -17.23 3.91
C GLY A 640 9.71 -17.78 4.02
N ALA A 641 9.56 -19.10 3.77
CA ALA A 641 8.30 -19.79 4.01
C ALA A 641 7.97 -19.82 5.51
N THR A 642 6.92 -19.11 5.91
CA THR A 642 6.24 -19.34 7.18
C THR A 642 5.12 -20.36 6.97
N THR A 643 4.78 -21.13 7.99
CA THR A 643 3.75 -22.18 7.88
C THR A 643 2.44 -21.65 7.28
N GLY A 644 2.13 -22.11 6.05
CA GLY A 644 0.94 -21.72 5.30
C GLY A 644 1.13 -20.70 4.17
N VAL A 645 2.36 -20.20 4.00
CA VAL A 645 2.72 -19.28 2.90
C VAL A 645 3.66 -20.01 1.93
N GLU A 646 3.39 -19.92 0.65
CA GLU A 646 4.26 -20.49 -0.38
C GLU A 646 5.60 -19.75 -0.42
N ALA A 647 6.70 -20.46 -0.67
CA ALA A 647 8.00 -19.83 -0.87
C ALA A 647 7.93 -18.93 -2.12
N ALA A 648 8.28 -17.67 -1.96
CA ALA A 648 8.14 -16.67 -3.00
C ALA A 648 9.37 -15.78 -3.15
N ALA A 649 9.65 -15.33 -4.36
CA ALA A 649 10.62 -14.29 -4.65
C ALA A 649 9.90 -13.03 -5.12
N THR A 650 10.24 -11.89 -4.54
CA THR A 650 9.79 -10.57 -4.98
C THR A 650 10.79 -10.00 -5.99
N ILE A 651 10.33 -9.71 -7.17
CA ILE A 651 11.12 -9.10 -8.24
C ILE A 651 10.88 -7.58 -8.17
N LEU A 652 11.97 -6.84 -8.02
CA LEU A 652 11.98 -5.38 -7.98
C LEU A 652 12.58 -4.87 -9.29
N ALA A 653 11.75 -4.60 -10.27
CA ALA A 653 12.16 -4.05 -11.55
C ALA A 653 12.15 -2.52 -11.50
N PRO A 654 13.15 -1.80 -12.06
CA PRO A 654 13.19 -0.33 -12.02
C PRO A 654 12.04 0.37 -12.74
N GLN A 655 11.36 -0.33 -13.65
CA GLN A 655 10.31 0.21 -14.51
C GLN A 655 8.91 -0.36 -14.21
N ALA A 656 8.79 -1.25 -13.23
CA ALA A 656 7.51 -1.88 -12.86
C ALA A 656 7.35 -1.91 -11.33
N ALA A 657 6.10 -1.96 -10.86
CA ALA A 657 5.83 -2.26 -9.45
C ALA A 657 6.41 -3.64 -9.07
N PRO A 658 6.80 -3.85 -7.81
CA PRO A 658 7.24 -5.16 -7.34
C PRO A 658 6.21 -6.25 -7.63
N PHE A 659 6.64 -7.41 -8.10
CA PHE A 659 5.78 -8.56 -8.32
C PHE A 659 6.38 -9.84 -7.71
N VAL A 660 5.55 -10.84 -7.47
CA VAL A 660 5.91 -12.06 -6.73
C VAL A 660 5.82 -13.26 -7.64
N ILE A 661 6.80 -14.14 -7.54
CA ILE A 661 6.76 -15.45 -8.21
C ILE A 661 6.89 -16.58 -7.19
N PRO A 662 6.23 -17.73 -7.39
CA PRO A 662 6.50 -18.91 -6.60
C PRO A 662 7.91 -19.44 -6.93
N ILE A 663 8.64 -19.86 -5.89
CA ILE A 663 9.93 -20.50 -6.03
C ILE A 663 9.92 -21.89 -5.39
N ALA A 664 10.83 -22.76 -5.82
CA ALA A 664 10.94 -24.07 -5.20
C ALA A 664 11.32 -23.96 -3.72
N GLU A 665 10.64 -24.71 -2.86
CA GLU A 665 11.14 -24.98 -1.52
C GLU A 665 12.48 -25.74 -1.65
N ALA A 666 13.59 -25.04 -1.43
CA ALA A 666 14.85 -25.71 -1.25
C ALA A 666 14.90 -26.28 0.18
N ALA A 667 15.19 -27.56 0.30
CA ALA A 667 15.28 -28.24 1.58
C ALA A 667 16.36 -27.59 2.45
N GLY A 668 15.96 -26.72 3.39
CA GLY A 668 16.81 -26.20 4.45
C GLY A 668 17.16 -24.72 4.38
N THR A 669 16.98 -24.08 5.44
CA THR A 669 17.01 -22.67 5.85
C THR A 669 18.21 -21.77 5.49
N ALA A 670 19.14 -22.17 4.63
CA ALA A 670 20.35 -21.42 4.27
C ALA A 670 20.32 -20.81 2.83
N VAL A 671 19.20 -20.90 2.12
CA VAL A 671 19.11 -20.59 0.68
C VAL A 671 18.66 -19.14 0.39
N GLU A 672 18.10 -18.43 1.38
CA GLU A 672 17.37 -17.19 1.17
C GLU A 672 18.17 -16.06 0.52
N THR A 673 19.45 -15.88 0.83
CA THR A 673 20.26 -14.82 0.25
C THR A 673 21.01 -15.24 -1.02
N GLY A 674 21.34 -16.53 -1.15
CA GLY A 674 22.03 -17.08 -2.31
C GLY A 674 21.15 -17.10 -3.55
N LEU A 675 19.95 -17.68 -3.46
CA LEU A 675 19.01 -17.82 -4.58
C LEU A 675 18.61 -16.46 -5.17
N GLY A 676 18.31 -15.46 -4.32
CA GLY A 676 17.97 -14.12 -4.79
C GLY A 676 19.08 -13.48 -5.61
N ASN A 677 20.34 -13.63 -5.20
CA ASN A 677 21.49 -13.12 -5.94
C ASN A 677 21.68 -13.87 -7.27
N GLU A 678 21.51 -15.18 -7.28
CA GLU A 678 21.66 -16.01 -8.47
C GLU A 678 20.58 -15.72 -9.52
N ILE A 679 19.32 -15.52 -9.10
CA ILE A 679 18.24 -15.07 -9.99
C ILE A 679 18.57 -13.67 -10.55
N ALA A 680 18.98 -12.74 -9.68
CA ALA A 680 19.34 -11.38 -10.11
C ALA A 680 20.53 -11.37 -11.07
N ASP A 681 21.52 -12.22 -10.86
CA ASP A 681 22.70 -12.34 -11.73
C ASP A 681 22.35 -12.97 -13.08
N SER A 682 21.46 -13.98 -13.11
CA SER A 682 20.92 -14.57 -14.33
C SER A 682 20.20 -13.52 -15.21
N LEU A 683 19.42 -12.64 -14.58
CA LEU A 683 18.75 -11.53 -15.27
C LEU A 683 19.74 -10.47 -15.78
N LYS A 684 20.80 -10.14 -15.01
CA LYS A 684 21.85 -9.18 -15.42
C LYS A 684 22.78 -9.70 -16.51
N GLU A 685 23.01 -11.00 -16.57
CA GLU A 685 23.88 -11.58 -17.61
C GLU A 685 23.21 -11.51 -18.98
N SER A 686 21.88 -11.54 -19.05
CA SER A 686 21.11 -11.26 -20.27
C SER A 686 21.39 -9.85 -20.81
N GLU A 687 21.63 -8.88 -19.93
CA GLU A 687 21.93 -7.47 -20.27
C GLU A 687 23.30 -7.30 -20.99
N ARG A 688 24.27 -8.15 -20.72
CA ARG A 688 25.66 -7.94 -21.21
C ARG A 688 25.90 -8.34 -22.67
N ASP A 689 25.05 -9.18 -23.22
CA ASP A 689 25.25 -9.79 -24.54
C ASP A 689 24.41 -9.21 -25.69
N SER A 690 23.64 -8.12 -25.42
CA SER A 690 22.87 -7.46 -26.48
C SER A 690 23.83 -6.86 -27.52
N THR A 691 23.71 -7.32 -28.75
CA THR A 691 24.63 -6.94 -29.86
C THR A 691 24.28 -5.56 -30.43
N GLY A 692 23.24 -4.89 -29.98
CA GLY A 692 22.82 -3.56 -30.45
C GLY A 692 22.46 -3.52 -31.95
N LYS A 693 22.12 -4.67 -32.54
CA LYS A 693 21.66 -4.73 -33.92
C LYS A 693 20.25 -4.15 -34.03
N ALA A 694 20.04 -3.37 -35.06
CA ALA A 694 18.72 -2.87 -35.39
C ALA A 694 17.78 -4.04 -35.71
N ILE A 695 16.70 -4.17 -34.94
CA ILE A 695 15.62 -5.13 -35.19
C ILE A 695 14.66 -4.45 -36.18
N ASN A 696 14.44 -5.05 -37.34
CA ASN A 696 13.64 -4.51 -38.41
C ASN A 696 12.71 -5.56 -39.07
N SER A 697 12.57 -6.70 -38.43
CA SER A 697 11.71 -7.80 -38.88
C SER A 697 11.40 -8.73 -37.70
N ILE A 698 10.31 -9.50 -37.78
CA ILE A 698 9.98 -10.56 -36.82
C ILE A 698 11.12 -11.57 -36.69
N ASP A 699 11.73 -12.01 -37.79
CA ASP A 699 12.87 -12.90 -37.72
C ASP A 699 14.07 -12.33 -36.95
N GLY A 700 14.28 -11.00 -37.06
CA GLY A 700 15.29 -10.26 -36.29
C GLY A 700 14.96 -10.18 -34.81
N PHE A 701 13.70 -9.96 -34.48
CA PHE A 701 13.18 -9.97 -33.11
C PHE A 701 13.33 -11.33 -32.45
N ASP A 702 12.88 -12.40 -33.12
CA ASP A 702 13.01 -13.77 -32.65
C ASP A 702 14.46 -14.18 -32.43
N TYR A 703 15.35 -13.80 -33.34
CA TYR A 703 16.77 -14.07 -33.20
C TYR A 703 17.37 -13.41 -31.95
N GLU A 704 17.06 -12.14 -31.73
CA GLU A 704 17.57 -11.37 -30.57
C GLU A 704 16.91 -11.82 -29.25
N ALA A 705 15.59 -11.94 -29.20
CA ALA A 705 14.84 -12.37 -28.04
C ALA A 705 15.24 -13.77 -27.57
N LYS A 706 15.32 -14.72 -28.51
CA LYS A 706 15.82 -16.07 -28.27
C LYS A 706 17.27 -16.06 -27.77
N GLY A 707 18.14 -15.27 -28.40
CA GLY A 707 19.55 -15.13 -28.03
C GLY A 707 19.69 -14.65 -26.57
N LEU A 708 18.94 -13.65 -26.18
CA LEU A 708 18.95 -13.10 -24.82
C LEU A 708 18.43 -14.10 -23.76
N ALA A 709 17.27 -14.73 -24.01
CA ALA A 709 16.74 -15.77 -23.12
C ALA A 709 17.71 -16.95 -22.95
N ARG A 710 18.26 -17.44 -24.04
CA ARG A 710 19.23 -18.54 -24.02
C ARG A 710 20.51 -18.19 -23.28
N THR A 711 21.05 -16.98 -23.46
CA THR A 711 22.30 -16.56 -22.84
C THR A 711 22.19 -16.58 -21.32
N GLY A 712 21.12 -16.04 -20.74
CA GLY A 712 20.89 -16.08 -19.30
C GLY A 712 20.82 -17.49 -18.74
N ILE A 713 20.08 -18.39 -19.41
CA ILE A 713 19.93 -19.80 -19.03
C ILE A 713 21.27 -20.57 -19.21
N ASP A 714 21.94 -20.41 -20.35
CA ASP A 714 23.19 -21.15 -20.65
C ASP A 714 24.33 -20.73 -19.72
N ASN A 715 24.44 -19.43 -19.40
CA ASN A 715 25.45 -18.92 -18.48
C ASN A 715 25.21 -19.44 -17.05
N TYR A 716 23.97 -19.46 -16.60
CA TYR A 716 23.62 -20.05 -15.30
C TYR A 716 23.97 -21.51 -15.23
N MET A 717 23.58 -22.32 -16.25
CA MET A 717 23.89 -23.75 -16.32
C MET A 717 25.41 -24.03 -16.35
N ASN A 718 26.17 -23.17 -17.04
CA ASN A 718 27.62 -23.32 -17.12
C ASN A 718 28.33 -23.00 -15.81
N SER A 719 27.91 -21.92 -15.11
CA SER A 719 28.47 -21.50 -13.82
C SER A 719 28.23 -22.52 -12.71
N HIS A 720 27.13 -23.27 -12.78
CA HIS A 720 26.71 -24.24 -11.77
C HIS A 720 26.99 -25.70 -12.20
N GLY A 721 27.69 -25.92 -13.32
CA GLY A 721 28.14 -27.23 -13.72
C GLY A 721 27.01 -28.23 -14.03
N VAL A 722 25.85 -27.73 -14.52
CA VAL A 722 24.72 -28.60 -14.86
C VAL A 722 25.12 -29.61 -15.93
N GLU A 723 25.09 -30.91 -15.59
CA GLU A 723 25.44 -32.00 -16.50
C GLU A 723 24.43 -32.07 -17.65
N GLY A 724 24.93 -32.19 -18.88
CA GLY A 724 24.12 -32.26 -20.07
C GLY A 724 24.91 -32.50 -21.34
N PRO A 725 24.30 -32.39 -22.53
CA PRO A 725 24.98 -32.46 -23.81
C PRO A 725 26.10 -31.42 -23.95
N SER A 726 26.97 -31.58 -24.97
CA SER A 726 27.95 -30.53 -25.30
C SER A 726 27.26 -29.18 -25.48
N ARG A 727 28.00 -28.09 -25.25
CA ARG A 727 27.41 -26.71 -25.33
C ARG A 727 26.67 -26.47 -26.64
N ASP A 728 27.23 -26.91 -27.78
CA ASP A 728 26.60 -26.74 -29.09
C ASP A 728 25.29 -27.54 -29.22
N ALA A 729 25.28 -28.77 -28.72
CA ALA A 729 24.09 -29.62 -28.74
C ALA A 729 23.02 -29.07 -27.79
N ARG A 730 23.41 -28.52 -26.64
CA ARG A 730 22.53 -27.88 -25.69
C ARG A 730 21.89 -26.62 -26.27
N ASN A 731 22.70 -25.74 -26.88
CA ASN A 731 22.20 -24.54 -27.54
C ASN A 731 21.20 -24.87 -28.66
N THR A 732 21.49 -25.90 -29.44
CA THR A 732 20.58 -26.39 -30.50
C THR A 732 19.25 -26.88 -29.91
N ALA A 733 19.26 -27.57 -28.78
CA ALA A 733 18.05 -28.06 -28.13
C ALA A 733 17.24 -26.92 -27.47
N LEU A 734 17.92 -25.95 -26.88
CA LEU A 734 17.27 -24.74 -26.31
C LEU A 734 16.62 -23.89 -27.42
N ASP A 735 17.29 -23.72 -28.56
CA ASP A 735 16.73 -23.03 -29.73
C ASP A 735 15.51 -23.76 -30.31
N ALA A 736 15.55 -25.10 -30.34
CA ALA A 736 14.42 -25.94 -30.78
C ALA A 736 13.24 -25.86 -29.77
N ALA A 737 13.55 -25.73 -28.49
CA ALA A 737 12.55 -25.53 -27.45
C ALA A 737 11.85 -24.17 -27.61
N TYR A 738 12.59 -23.10 -27.85
CA TYR A 738 12.02 -21.78 -28.15
C TYR A 738 11.09 -21.82 -29.37
N ALA A 739 11.55 -22.36 -30.50
CA ALA A 739 10.74 -22.51 -31.70
C ALA A 739 9.49 -23.42 -31.51
N ARG A 740 9.53 -24.36 -30.55
CA ARG A 740 8.36 -25.14 -30.15
C ARG A 740 7.35 -24.27 -29.40
N GLY A 741 7.84 -23.36 -28.57
CA GLY A 741 7.02 -22.39 -27.83
C GLY A 741 6.20 -21.50 -28.75
N GLY A 742 6.79 -20.91 -29.78
CA GLY A 742 6.09 -20.12 -30.77
C GLY A 742 4.91 -20.85 -31.42
N ARG A 743 5.05 -22.13 -31.70
CA ARG A 743 3.94 -22.96 -32.23
C ARG A 743 2.80 -23.22 -31.23
N ILE A 744 3.01 -22.99 -29.93
CA ILE A 744 1.97 -23.15 -28.92
C ILE A 744 0.97 -22.00 -29.03
N THR A 745 1.42 -20.77 -29.25
CA THR A 745 0.59 -19.57 -29.32
C THR A 745 0.19 -19.15 -30.74
N ASP A 746 0.81 -19.73 -31.77
CA ASP A 746 0.49 -19.47 -33.18
C ASP A 746 -0.96 -19.87 -33.52
N THR A 747 -1.75 -18.87 -34.01
CA THR A 747 -3.16 -19.05 -34.37
C THR A 747 -3.39 -19.85 -35.65
N ASP A 748 -2.45 -19.85 -36.57
CA ASP A 748 -2.61 -20.54 -37.85
C ASP A 748 -2.60 -22.09 -37.72
N ASN A 749 -2.02 -22.61 -36.66
CA ASN A 749 -1.97 -24.06 -36.38
C ASN A 749 -3.17 -24.61 -35.57
N SER A 750 -4.11 -23.75 -35.12
CA SER A 750 -5.28 -24.15 -34.33
C SER A 750 -6.55 -24.44 -35.18
N ARG A 751 -6.42 -24.53 -36.51
CA ARG A 751 -7.52 -24.92 -37.43
C ARG A 751 -7.43 -26.35 -37.91
#